data_7c00d56367aa46045c7cd6ec3ba25576
#
_entry.id   7c00d56367aa46045c7cd6ec3ba25576
#
_cell.length_a   1.000
_cell.length_b   1.000
_cell.length_c   1.000
_cell.angle_alpha   90.00
_cell.angle_beta   90.00
_cell.angle_gamma   90.00
#
_symmetry.space_group_name_H-M   'P 1'
#
loop_
_entity.id
_entity.type
_entity.pdbx_description
1 polymer ?
#
loop_
_entity_poly.entity_id
_entity_poly.type
_entity_poly.pdbx_seq_one_letter_code
_entity_poly.pdbx_strand_id
1 'polypeptide(L)'
;MTLDKLKPHESAKITAVGGSGALRHHLLDMGLTPQTEVTLQKVAPMGDPVQFELRGYELTLRLDEARKIEVGTPYQRTKKPSAGQVRHRPAAHPGMGELRKSKDYHIYEHAKAAAADKKLTFALAGNQNCGKTTLFNQLTGANQHVGNFPGVTVDRKDGTIRSHPEATVTDLPGIYSLSPYSSEEIVTRSFLLDNKPDGIINIVDATNIERNLYLTMQMMELGIPMVLALNMMDEVRANGGTVHVNELEQALGIPVVPISAAKNEGIDELIDHAIHIARYQETPGGIDFCQDSSDKNDPVAAVHRCIHATALMIEPNAKRADLPVRFAATKLIEKDPLIEKALALSDDNRSAFDQIVSVMEKDSGLDREAALANMRFSFLENLCSTTVVRPHESKEHKRSMAIDRFLTGKYTAIPCFAGIMGLIFIMTFSWIGAWLSDGMTVLVDACISWIDAGLSALQINPVVHSLVVDGIANGVGSVLSFLPTIVTLFFFLSILEDTGYMARVAFIMDRPLRKLGLSGRSFVPMLVGFGCSVPAIMATRTLSSERDRRMTILLTPFMSCSAKLPIYTMMISAFFPRRYRALAMIGLYLFGILCGILYAVILKVSRFKGEPVPFVMELPNYRLPSAKSVVHLIWEKAKGFIQKAFTIIFAASIVIWFLQTFDVRFNVVSMPESSLLAALGSIFAPLFAPLGFADWRVSTALITGFTAKESVVSTLTLLLGGEVSSIGTLFTPFTAVVFLVFVLLYTPCVAAIATVKREMGSTRAAITTALTQCVIAWLIAFAVRCVGLAFGLA
;
A
#
# COMPACT_ATOMS: atom_id res chain seq x y z
N MET A 1 25.49 18.58 16.94
CA MET A 1 24.53 19.28 16.03
C MET A 1 23.41 18.33 15.64
N THR A 2 22.33 18.82 14.98
CA THR A 2 21.23 17.93 14.56
C THR A 2 21.44 17.40 13.14
N LEU A 3 20.93 16.19 12.87
CA LEU A 3 21.14 15.44 11.64
C LEU A 3 20.66 16.19 10.36
N ASP A 4 19.63 17.04 10.48
CA ASP A 4 19.10 17.89 9.39
C ASP A 4 20.11 18.93 8.86
N LYS A 5 21.18 19.21 9.60
CA LYS A 5 22.20 20.20 9.24
C LYS A 5 23.38 19.63 8.45
N LEU A 6 23.43 18.30 8.23
CA LEU A 6 24.43 17.69 7.37
C LEU A 6 24.24 18.16 5.91
N LYS A 7 25.36 18.32 5.21
CA LYS A 7 25.36 18.58 3.77
C LYS A 7 25.45 17.26 2.99
N PRO A 8 25.00 17.26 1.72
CA PRO A 8 25.15 16.07 0.87
C PRO A 8 26.60 15.56 0.86
N HIS A 9 26.74 14.23 1.08
CA HIS A 9 28.01 13.50 1.17
C HIS A 9 28.84 13.78 2.44
N GLU A 10 28.31 14.51 3.42
CA GLU A 10 28.92 14.58 4.77
C GLU A 10 28.43 13.41 5.63
N SER A 11 29.34 12.90 6.46
CA SER A 11 29.08 11.84 7.43
C SER A 11 29.22 12.37 8.85
N ALA A 12 28.46 11.81 9.78
CA ALA A 12 28.63 12.06 11.21
C ALA A 12 28.21 10.83 12.02
N LYS A 13 28.69 10.73 13.25
CA LYS A 13 28.23 9.70 14.20
C LYS A 13 27.08 10.23 15.02
N ILE A 14 26.04 9.41 15.18
CA ILE A 14 24.91 9.72 16.05
C ILE A 14 25.41 9.75 17.51
N THR A 15 25.06 10.80 18.23
CA THR A 15 25.35 10.93 19.66
C THR A 15 24.12 10.62 20.51
N ALA A 16 22.94 11.06 20.08
CA ALA A 16 21.69 10.77 20.77
C ALA A 16 20.49 10.77 19.78
N VAL A 17 19.49 9.98 20.10
CA VAL A 17 18.19 9.96 19.38
C VAL A 17 17.13 10.52 20.31
N GLY A 18 16.70 11.73 20.01
CA GLY A 18 15.68 12.43 20.78
C GLY A 18 14.25 12.03 20.38
N GLY A 19 13.28 12.67 21.03
CA GLY A 19 11.87 12.36 20.90
C GLY A 19 11.38 11.37 21.96
N SER A 20 10.12 10.97 21.88
CA SER A 20 9.50 10.05 22.84
C SER A 20 8.44 9.19 22.12
N GLY A 21 8.08 8.06 22.71
CA GLY A 21 7.03 7.17 22.27
C GLY A 21 7.35 6.44 20.96
N ALA A 22 6.32 6.04 20.22
CA ALA A 22 6.42 5.13 19.08
C ALA A 22 7.37 5.58 17.97
N LEU A 23 7.48 6.88 17.70
CA LEU A 23 8.41 7.40 16.70
C LEU A 23 9.86 7.14 17.07
N ARG A 24 10.23 7.38 18.33
CA ARG A 24 11.60 7.16 18.80
C ARG A 24 11.99 5.69 18.72
N HIS A 25 11.11 4.79 19.19
CA HIS A 25 11.31 3.35 19.05
C HIS A 25 11.52 2.97 17.59
N HIS A 26 10.67 3.48 16.70
CA HIS A 26 10.78 3.19 15.27
C HIS A 26 12.12 3.65 14.67
N LEU A 27 12.62 4.82 15.05
CA LEU A 27 13.94 5.31 14.61
C LEU A 27 15.08 4.40 15.12
N LEU A 28 15.00 3.96 16.38
CA LEU A 28 15.98 3.02 16.97
C LEU A 28 15.90 1.64 16.28
N ASP A 29 14.72 1.11 16.05
CA ASP A 29 14.48 -0.17 15.34
C ASP A 29 14.98 -0.12 13.89
N MET A 30 15.01 1.09 13.29
CA MET A 30 15.63 1.33 11.98
C MET A 30 17.16 1.48 12.03
N GLY A 31 17.80 1.21 13.16
CA GLY A 31 19.27 1.23 13.30
C GLY A 31 19.89 2.60 13.50
N LEU A 32 19.11 3.64 13.76
CA LEU A 32 19.59 4.96 14.15
C LEU A 32 19.97 4.91 15.66
N THR A 33 21.03 4.20 16.00
CA THR A 33 21.51 4.04 17.38
C THR A 33 22.72 4.92 17.65
N PRO A 34 23.01 5.29 18.91
CA PRO A 34 24.23 6.01 19.24
C PRO A 34 25.47 5.31 18.70
N GLN A 35 26.46 6.10 18.30
CA GLN A 35 27.71 5.70 17.62
C GLN A 35 27.54 5.21 16.17
N THR A 36 26.34 5.06 15.64
CA THR A 36 26.13 4.72 14.22
C THR A 36 26.58 5.86 13.32
N GLU A 37 27.36 5.50 12.29
CA GLU A 37 27.78 6.44 11.23
C GLU A 37 26.63 6.65 10.23
N VAL A 38 26.25 7.91 9.99
CA VAL A 38 25.20 8.30 9.06
C VAL A 38 25.74 9.27 8.03
N THR A 39 25.48 9.05 6.75
CA THR A 39 25.91 9.90 5.63
C THR A 39 24.71 10.46 4.91
N LEU A 40 24.63 11.77 4.70
CA LEU A 40 23.56 12.37 3.88
C LEU A 40 23.84 12.11 2.39
N GLN A 41 23.01 11.29 1.75
CA GLN A 41 23.15 10.93 0.35
C GLN A 41 22.40 11.93 -0.56
N LYS A 42 21.16 12.24 -0.22
CA LYS A 42 20.28 12.97 -1.14
C LYS A 42 19.21 13.76 -0.40
N VAL A 43 18.79 14.86 -1.02
CA VAL A 43 17.67 15.68 -0.57
C VAL A 43 16.58 15.66 -1.64
N ALA A 44 15.32 15.48 -1.24
CA ALA A 44 14.20 15.54 -2.18
C ALA A 44 14.16 16.87 -2.95
N PRO A 45 13.58 16.92 -4.16
CA PRO A 45 13.56 18.12 -5.01
C PRO A 45 12.99 19.35 -4.32
N MET A 46 12.04 19.16 -3.41
CA MET A 46 11.42 20.24 -2.63
C MET A 46 12.14 20.52 -1.30
N GLY A 47 13.31 19.91 -1.05
CA GLY A 47 14.13 20.08 0.15
C GLY A 47 13.77 19.20 1.34
N ASP A 48 12.73 18.37 1.24
CA ASP A 48 12.23 17.45 2.28
C ASP A 48 11.33 16.40 1.60
N PRO A 49 11.47 15.09 1.90
CA PRO A 49 12.37 14.47 2.89
C PRO A 49 13.84 14.36 2.44
N VAL A 50 14.69 13.80 3.31
CA VAL A 50 16.12 13.59 3.10
C VAL A 50 16.48 12.12 3.21
N GLN A 51 17.45 11.67 2.41
CA GLN A 51 17.88 10.28 2.35
C GLN A 51 19.29 10.14 2.92
N PHE A 52 19.42 9.26 3.91
CA PHE A 52 20.67 8.95 4.60
C PHE A 52 21.09 7.52 4.29
N GLU A 53 22.38 7.30 4.23
CA GLU A 53 23.00 5.97 4.25
C GLU A 53 23.48 5.68 5.68
N LEU A 54 23.09 4.51 6.20
CA LEU A 54 23.56 3.98 7.48
C LEU A 54 23.63 2.45 7.39
N ARG A 55 24.62 1.84 8.02
CA ARG A 55 24.82 0.37 8.09
C ARG A 55 24.70 -0.35 6.73
N GLY A 56 24.98 0.35 5.62
CA GLY A 56 24.95 -0.21 4.27
C GLY A 56 23.58 -0.22 3.58
N TYR A 57 22.56 0.43 4.15
CA TYR A 57 21.28 0.66 3.50
C TYR A 57 20.89 2.14 3.53
N GLU A 58 19.91 2.49 2.72
CA GLU A 58 19.43 3.87 2.59
C GLU A 58 18.11 4.04 3.34
N LEU A 59 18.02 5.09 4.13
CA LEU A 59 16.84 5.45 4.92
C LEU A 59 16.40 6.86 4.61
N THR A 60 15.12 7.03 4.36
CA THR A 60 14.52 8.34 4.10
C THR A 60 13.84 8.85 5.37
N LEU A 61 14.17 10.07 5.79
CA LEU A 61 13.60 10.75 6.94
C LEU A 61 13.08 12.13 6.55
N ARG A 62 12.05 12.59 7.22
CA ARG A 62 11.64 14.01 7.17
C ARG A 62 12.62 14.89 7.95
N LEU A 63 12.75 16.13 7.55
CA LEU A 63 13.60 17.08 8.28
C LEU A 63 13.20 17.24 9.74
N ASP A 64 11.89 17.17 10.04
CA ASP A 64 11.38 17.27 11.41
C ASP A 64 11.75 16.05 12.26
N GLU A 65 11.92 14.87 11.64
CA GLU A 65 12.41 13.65 12.26
C GLU A 65 13.95 13.72 12.43
N ALA A 66 14.65 14.18 11.40
CA ALA A 66 16.12 14.35 11.42
C ALA A 66 16.58 15.39 12.46
N ARG A 67 15.76 16.41 12.77
CA ARG A 67 16.04 17.39 13.84
C ARG A 67 16.06 16.78 15.25
N LYS A 68 15.41 15.64 15.43
CA LYS A 68 15.38 14.94 16.73
C LYS A 68 16.64 14.09 16.97
N ILE A 69 17.49 13.94 15.97
CA ILE A 69 18.70 13.10 16.04
C ILE A 69 19.89 14.02 16.16
N GLU A 70 20.64 13.85 17.26
CA GLU A 70 21.87 14.59 17.51
C GLU A 70 23.06 13.82 16.94
N VAL A 71 23.96 14.56 16.29
CA VAL A 71 25.17 14.01 15.70
C VAL A 71 26.40 14.80 16.12
N GLY A 72 27.53 14.13 16.11
CA GLY A 72 28.84 14.74 16.40
C GLY A 72 29.31 15.70 15.30
N THR A 73 30.61 15.93 15.26
CA THR A 73 31.26 16.78 14.23
C THR A 73 31.18 16.12 12.86
N PRO A 74 30.70 16.83 11.81
CA PRO A 74 30.68 16.29 10.46
C PRO A 74 32.09 16.09 9.92
N TYR A 75 32.25 15.03 9.11
CA TYR A 75 33.48 14.74 8.38
C TYR A 75 33.17 14.22 6.97
N GLN A 76 34.11 14.37 6.06
CA GLN A 76 34.00 13.71 4.76
C GLN A 76 34.52 12.30 4.87
N ARG A 77 33.67 11.32 4.51
CA ARG A 77 34.07 9.91 4.48
C ARG A 77 35.14 9.73 3.40
N THR A 78 36.40 9.62 3.80
CA THR A 78 37.42 9.06 2.91
C THR A 78 37.07 7.60 2.66
N LYS A 79 36.86 7.22 1.38
CA LYS A 79 36.67 5.81 1.02
C LYS A 79 37.76 5.02 1.67
N LYS A 80 37.47 4.23 2.71
CA LYS A 80 38.42 3.23 3.21
C LYS A 80 38.76 2.35 2.02
N PRO A 81 40.05 2.16 1.68
CA PRO A 81 40.43 1.12 0.72
C PRO A 81 39.80 -0.17 1.23
N SER A 82 39.08 -0.88 0.39
CA SER A 82 38.53 -2.18 0.72
C SER A 82 39.63 -3.01 1.35
N ALA A 83 39.39 -3.46 2.58
CA ALA A 83 40.31 -4.37 3.27
C ALA A 83 40.64 -5.46 2.28
N GLY A 84 41.94 -5.74 2.15
CA GLY A 84 42.50 -6.46 1.02
C GLY A 84 41.74 -7.73 0.75
N GLN A 85 41.50 -7.97 -0.53
CA GLN A 85 40.79 -9.14 -1.05
C GLN A 85 41.46 -10.39 -0.44
N VAL A 86 40.89 -10.89 0.64
CA VAL A 86 41.01 -12.30 0.92
C VAL A 86 40.26 -12.95 -0.24
N ARG A 87 41.00 -13.49 -1.21
CA ARG A 87 40.44 -14.34 -2.26
C ARG A 87 39.95 -15.62 -1.58
N HIS A 88 38.80 -15.52 -0.91
CA HIS A 88 38.01 -16.69 -0.64
C HIS A 88 37.54 -17.21 -2.02
N ARG A 89 38.04 -18.39 -2.38
CA ARG A 89 37.34 -19.18 -3.41
C ARG A 89 35.86 -19.15 -2.98
N PRO A 90 34.93 -18.89 -3.89
CA PRO A 90 33.51 -19.07 -3.58
C PRO A 90 33.41 -20.50 -3.06
N ALA A 91 33.24 -20.65 -1.74
CA ALA A 91 32.87 -21.94 -1.21
C ALA A 91 31.60 -22.30 -1.97
N ALA A 92 31.64 -23.42 -2.70
CA ALA A 92 30.40 -23.98 -3.22
C ALA A 92 29.47 -24.00 -2.01
N HIS A 93 28.30 -23.44 -2.15
CA HIS A 93 27.26 -23.57 -1.12
C HIS A 93 27.29 -25.03 -0.72
N PRO A 94 27.53 -25.38 0.58
CA PRO A 94 27.41 -26.76 0.97
C PRO A 94 26.02 -27.15 0.56
N GLY A 95 25.93 -27.89 -0.51
CA GLY A 95 24.65 -28.30 -1.03
C GLY A 95 23.99 -29.07 0.09
N MET A 96 22.68 -28.92 0.26
CA MET A 96 21.80 -29.66 1.13
C MET A 96 22.14 -31.11 1.42
N GLY A 97 22.99 -31.73 0.61
CA GLY A 97 23.53 -33.06 0.81
C GLY A 97 24.41 -33.23 2.04
N GLU A 98 25.05 -32.21 2.57
CA GLU A 98 25.88 -32.33 3.78
C GLU A 98 25.05 -32.30 5.06
N LEU A 99 24.01 -31.50 5.12
CA LEU A 99 23.03 -31.48 6.22
C LEU A 99 22.23 -32.80 6.30
N ARG A 100 21.90 -33.40 5.17
CA ARG A 100 21.27 -34.75 5.14
C ARG A 100 22.19 -35.87 5.66
N LYS A 101 23.50 -35.67 5.69
CA LYS A 101 24.50 -36.69 6.14
C LYS A 101 24.90 -36.51 7.60
N SER A 102 24.79 -35.35 8.19
CA SER A 102 25.11 -35.14 9.60
C SER A 102 23.86 -35.37 10.45
N LYS A 103 23.80 -36.53 11.09
CA LYS A 103 22.78 -36.86 12.09
C LYS A 103 22.83 -35.93 13.29
N ASP A 104 23.86 -35.12 13.41
CA ASP A 104 24.19 -34.30 14.59
C ASP A 104 23.48 -32.94 14.58
N TYR A 105 22.75 -32.57 13.53
CA TYR A 105 22.07 -31.29 13.42
C TYR A 105 20.78 -31.20 14.25
N HIS A 106 20.15 -32.32 14.52
CA HIS A 106 18.95 -32.40 15.33
C HIS A 106 19.32 -32.77 16.77
N ILE A 107 19.62 -31.76 17.56
CA ILE A 107 20.08 -31.89 18.97
C ILE A 107 19.00 -32.51 19.89
N TYR A 108 17.77 -32.68 19.38
CA TYR A 108 16.64 -33.17 20.18
C TYR A 108 16.05 -34.47 19.66
N GLU A 109 16.80 -35.56 19.74
CA GLU A 109 16.27 -36.93 19.48
C GLU A 109 15.12 -37.36 20.43
N HIS A 110 14.72 -36.53 21.39
CA HIS A 110 13.74 -36.86 22.41
C HIS A 110 12.45 -36.05 22.40
N ALA A 111 12.26 -35.11 21.47
CA ALA A 111 10.98 -34.44 21.30
C ALA A 111 9.97 -35.43 20.71
N LYS A 112 8.86 -35.67 21.40
CA LYS A 112 7.76 -36.47 20.86
C LYS A 112 7.22 -35.76 19.61
N ALA A 113 7.42 -36.38 18.44
CA ALA A 113 6.87 -35.89 17.20
C ALA A 113 5.35 -35.64 17.34
N ALA A 114 4.88 -34.53 16.85
CA ALA A 114 3.44 -34.29 16.75
C ALA A 114 2.81 -35.39 15.91
N ALA A 115 1.56 -35.77 16.24
CA ALA A 115 0.84 -36.85 15.53
C ALA A 115 0.87 -36.57 14.01
N ALA A 116 1.13 -37.62 13.23
CA ALA A 116 1.30 -37.53 11.77
C ALA A 116 0.09 -36.88 11.06
N ASP A 117 -1.10 -36.92 11.65
CA ASP A 117 -2.35 -36.37 11.12
C ASP A 117 -2.64 -34.94 11.58
N LYS A 118 -1.74 -34.29 12.35
CA LYS A 118 -1.96 -32.92 12.77
C LYS A 118 -1.81 -31.97 11.59
N LYS A 119 -2.83 -31.12 11.33
CA LYS A 119 -2.71 -30.01 10.39
C LYS A 119 -1.72 -28.99 10.95
N LEU A 120 -0.72 -28.64 10.16
CA LEU A 120 0.30 -27.68 10.52
C LEU A 120 -0.08 -26.28 10.03
N THR A 121 0.19 -25.27 10.84
CA THR A 121 -0.05 -23.87 10.53
C THR A 121 1.26 -23.09 10.56
N PHE A 122 1.56 -22.39 9.47
CA PHE A 122 2.75 -21.59 9.35
C PHE A 122 2.42 -20.12 9.21
N ALA A 123 3.22 -19.26 9.82
CA ALA A 123 3.25 -17.83 9.60
C ALA A 123 4.40 -17.47 8.67
N LEU A 124 4.11 -16.84 7.53
CA LEU A 124 5.14 -16.26 6.67
C LEU A 124 5.37 -14.81 7.09
N ALA A 125 6.52 -14.53 7.69
CA ALA A 125 6.89 -13.23 8.23
C ALA A 125 8.20 -12.72 7.63
N GLY A 126 8.38 -11.41 7.61
CA GLY A 126 9.60 -10.77 7.10
C GLY A 126 9.41 -9.30 6.80
N ASN A 127 10.49 -8.61 6.45
CA ASN A 127 10.48 -7.19 6.17
C ASN A 127 9.68 -6.84 4.91
N GLN A 128 9.39 -5.57 4.73
CA GLN A 128 8.86 -5.08 3.46
C GLN A 128 9.90 -5.30 2.36
N ASN A 129 9.44 -5.65 1.16
CA ASN A 129 10.26 -5.88 -0.04
C ASN A 129 11.25 -7.07 0.02
N CYS A 130 11.23 -7.93 1.04
CA CYS A 130 12.08 -9.12 1.11
C CYS A 130 11.66 -10.27 0.16
N GLY A 131 10.59 -10.11 -0.62
CA GLY A 131 10.08 -11.12 -1.56
C GLY A 131 9.01 -12.06 -0.99
N LYS A 132 8.36 -11.69 0.13
CA LYS A 132 7.36 -12.47 0.85
C LYS A 132 6.20 -12.93 -0.03
N THR A 133 5.55 -12.02 -0.74
CA THR A 133 4.43 -12.35 -1.64
C THR A 133 4.86 -13.28 -2.78
N THR A 134 6.08 -13.13 -3.28
CA THR A 134 6.63 -14.04 -4.31
C THR A 134 6.79 -15.44 -3.74
N LEU A 135 7.36 -15.59 -2.55
CA LEU A 135 7.51 -16.86 -1.87
C LEU A 135 6.13 -17.48 -1.57
N PHE A 136 5.19 -16.72 -1.03
CA PHE A 136 3.83 -17.18 -0.75
C PHE A 136 3.15 -17.75 -1.99
N ASN A 137 3.27 -17.08 -3.14
CA ASN A 137 2.73 -17.56 -4.41
C ASN A 137 3.41 -18.84 -4.92
N GLN A 138 4.70 -19.01 -4.66
CA GLN A 138 5.40 -20.26 -4.99
C GLN A 138 4.95 -21.41 -4.11
N LEU A 139 4.78 -21.17 -2.81
CA LEU A 139 4.33 -22.18 -1.84
C LEU A 139 2.89 -22.65 -2.12
N THR A 140 1.97 -21.71 -2.39
CA THR A 140 0.52 -21.98 -2.40
C THR A 140 -0.10 -22.08 -3.80
N GLY A 141 0.46 -21.40 -4.77
CA GLY A 141 -0.09 -21.35 -6.13
C GLY A 141 -1.48 -20.72 -6.21
N ALA A 142 -2.42 -21.46 -6.81
CA ALA A 142 -3.81 -21.03 -6.98
C ALA A 142 -4.69 -21.26 -5.73
N ASN A 143 -4.21 -21.98 -4.73
CA ASN A 143 -4.96 -22.37 -3.54
C ASN A 143 -4.84 -21.30 -2.44
N GLN A 144 -5.41 -20.14 -2.68
CA GLN A 144 -5.34 -18.99 -1.78
C GLN A 144 -6.73 -18.52 -1.38
N HIS A 145 -6.90 -18.20 -0.10
CA HIS A 145 -8.06 -17.51 0.43
C HIS A 145 -7.66 -16.09 0.86
N VAL A 146 -8.38 -15.10 0.34
CA VAL A 146 -8.15 -13.69 0.66
C VAL A 146 -9.27 -13.20 1.55
N GLY A 147 -8.92 -12.66 2.71
CA GLY A 147 -9.83 -12.06 3.68
C GLY A 147 -9.18 -10.85 4.35
N ASN A 148 -9.72 -10.39 5.45
CA ASN A 148 -9.08 -9.38 6.30
C ASN A 148 -8.77 -9.99 7.66
N PHE A 149 -7.72 -9.51 8.31
CA PHE A 149 -7.49 -9.84 9.71
C PHE A 149 -8.64 -9.30 10.58
N PRO A 150 -9.05 -10.02 11.63
CA PRO A 150 -10.16 -9.61 12.49
C PRO A 150 -9.96 -8.21 13.07
N GLY A 151 -10.98 -7.36 12.95
CA GLY A 151 -10.99 -6.02 13.53
C GLY A 151 -10.18 -4.95 12.83
N VAL A 152 -9.48 -5.28 11.75
CA VAL A 152 -8.65 -4.35 10.98
C VAL A 152 -8.86 -4.52 9.47
N THR A 153 -8.43 -3.53 8.71
CA THR A 153 -8.57 -3.52 7.24
C THR A 153 -7.30 -4.00 6.52
N VAL A 154 -6.48 -4.79 7.20
CA VAL A 154 -5.28 -5.41 6.64
C VAL A 154 -5.68 -6.72 5.98
N ASP A 155 -5.27 -6.91 4.73
CA ASP A 155 -5.57 -8.12 3.97
C ASP A 155 -4.88 -9.34 4.60
N ARG A 156 -5.62 -10.42 4.76
CA ARG A 156 -5.14 -11.73 5.19
C ARG A 156 -5.17 -12.68 4.00
N LYS A 157 -4.08 -13.36 3.74
CA LYS A 157 -3.98 -14.39 2.71
C LYS A 157 -3.56 -15.70 3.36
N ASP A 158 -4.43 -16.68 3.26
CA ASP A 158 -4.14 -18.04 3.71
C ASP A 158 -4.04 -18.96 2.49
N GLY A 159 -3.14 -19.92 2.52
CA GLY A 159 -2.99 -20.89 1.44
C GLY A 159 -2.46 -22.22 1.91
N THR A 160 -2.81 -23.27 1.20
CA THR A 160 -2.28 -24.62 1.45
C THR A 160 -1.00 -24.80 0.66
N ILE A 161 0.03 -25.38 1.27
CA ILE A 161 1.30 -25.68 0.63
C ILE A 161 1.07 -26.80 -0.40
N ARG A 162 1.51 -26.60 -1.66
CA ARG A 162 1.23 -27.51 -2.78
C ARG A 162 1.72 -28.93 -2.57
N SER A 163 2.92 -29.08 -2.04
CA SER A 163 3.55 -30.40 -1.78
C SER A 163 3.04 -31.06 -0.52
N HIS A 164 2.42 -30.28 0.40
CA HIS A 164 1.99 -30.72 1.72
C HIS A 164 0.58 -30.19 2.06
N PRO A 165 -0.49 -30.90 1.62
CA PRO A 165 -1.88 -30.45 1.84
C PRO A 165 -2.27 -30.33 3.32
N GLU A 166 -1.55 -30.99 4.22
CA GLU A 166 -1.70 -30.90 5.66
C GLU A 166 -1.17 -29.59 6.25
N ALA A 167 -0.38 -28.82 5.48
CA ALA A 167 0.26 -27.60 5.92
C ALA A 167 -0.39 -26.36 5.28
N THR A 168 -0.80 -25.41 6.12
CA THR A 168 -1.33 -24.11 5.69
C THR A 168 -0.36 -23.00 6.05
N VAL A 169 -0.24 -22.00 5.20
CA VAL A 169 0.59 -20.82 5.43
C VAL A 169 -0.25 -19.56 5.37
N THR A 170 -0.06 -18.68 6.34
CA THR A 170 -0.67 -17.34 6.40
C THR A 170 0.38 -16.30 6.04
N ASP A 171 0.12 -15.48 5.01
CA ASP A 171 0.98 -14.34 4.65
C ASP A 171 0.72 -13.18 5.62
N LEU A 172 1.71 -12.86 6.44
CA LEU A 172 1.63 -11.73 7.37
C LEU A 172 2.10 -10.44 6.70
N PRO A 173 1.61 -9.28 7.13
CA PRO A 173 2.12 -7.99 6.66
C PRO A 173 3.63 -7.86 6.80
N GLY A 174 4.28 -7.13 5.88
CA GLY A 174 5.71 -6.82 5.98
C GLY A 174 5.97 -5.79 7.06
N ILE A 175 6.79 -6.15 8.03
CA ILE A 175 7.11 -5.31 9.20
C ILE A 175 8.62 -5.21 9.40
N TYR A 176 9.05 -4.21 10.15
CA TYR A 176 10.45 -4.04 10.51
C TYR A 176 10.76 -4.41 11.95
N SER A 177 9.76 -4.37 12.81
CA SER A 177 9.87 -4.78 14.22
C SER A 177 8.53 -5.28 14.75
N LEU A 178 8.54 -5.91 15.92
CA LEU A 178 7.32 -6.31 16.65
C LEU A 178 6.82 -5.20 17.59
N SER A 179 7.32 -3.98 17.46
CA SER A 179 6.86 -2.83 18.23
C SER A 179 5.52 -2.31 17.67
N PRO A 180 4.53 -1.93 18.49
CA PRO A 180 3.19 -1.57 18.05
C PRO A 180 3.13 -0.16 17.45
N TYR A 181 3.79 0.06 16.32
CA TYR A 181 3.89 1.36 15.66
C TYR A 181 2.85 1.56 14.55
N SER A 182 2.66 0.55 13.70
CA SER A 182 1.68 0.55 12.63
C SER A 182 0.61 -0.53 12.83
N SER A 183 -0.49 -0.46 12.09
CA SER A 183 -1.53 -1.51 12.09
C SER A 183 -0.99 -2.86 11.64
N GLU A 184 -0.04 -2.86 10.72
CA GLU A 184 0.60 -4.07 10.21
C GLU A 184 1.43 -4.77 11.29
N GLU A 185 2.20 -4.02 12.07
CA GLU A 185 3.00 -4.54 13.19
C GLU A 185 2.13 -5.08 14.32
N ILE A 186 1.05 -4.36 14.66
CA ILE A 186 0.07 -4.83 15.65
C ILE A 186 -0.58 -6.13 15.20
N VAL A 187 -1.00 -6.23 13.93
CA VAL A 187 -1.63 -7.44 13.37
C VAL A 187 -0.68 -8.62 13.38
N THR A 188 0.55 -8.43 12.89
CA THR A 188 1.56 -9.50 12.85
C THR A 188 1.88 -9.99 14.26
N ARG A 189 2.09 -9.07 15.19
CA ARG A 189 2.36 -9.39 16.59
C ARG A 189 1.20 -10.15 17.24
N SER A 190 -0.05 -9.66 17.11
CA SER A 190 -1.22 -10.33 17.65
C SER A 190 -1.41 -11.71 17.05
N PHE A 191 -1.17 -11.86 15.73
CA PHE A 191 -1.23 -13.17 15.10
C PHE A 191 -0.22 -14.15 15.70
N LEU A 192 1.03 -13.75 15.88
CA LEU A 192 2.08 -14.62 16.43
C LEU A 192 1.85 -14.97 17.89
N LEU A 193 1.34 -14.05 18.71
CA LEU A 193 1.10 -14.27 20.15
C LEU A 193 -0.20 -15.02 20.42
N ASP A 194 -1.30 -14.67 19.70
CA ASP A 194 -2.64 -15.20 20.00
C ASP A 194 -2.92 -16.49 19.25
N ASN A 195 -2.53 -16.59 17.96
CA ASN A 195 -2.76 -17.79 17.15
C ASN A 195 -1.70 -18.87 17.33
N LYS A 196 -0.51 -18.51 17.80
CA LYS A 196 0.62 -19.43 18.06
C LYS A 196 0.80 -20.47 16.96
N PRO A 197 1.23 -20.05 15.74
CA PRO A 197 1.41 -20.98 14.63
C PRO A 197 2.41 -22.07 15.00
N ASP A 198 2.30 -23.26 14.38
CA ASP A 198 3.21 -24.37 14.61
C ASP A 198 4.63 -24.09 14.15
N GLY A 199 4.80 -23.11 13.24
CA GLY A 199 6.11 -22.64 12.81
C GLY A 199 6.07 -21.29 12.12
N ILE A 200 7.20 -20.60 12.12
CA ILE A 200 7.43 -19.34 11.40
C ILE A 200 8.39 -19.59 10.24
N ILE A 201 7.98 -19.22 9.03
CA ILE A 201 8.88 -19.09 7.88
C ILE A 201 9.28 -17.61 7.81
N ASN A 202 10.45 -17.31 8.29
CA ASN A 202 10.97 -15.94 8.30
C ASN A 202 11.79 -15.68 7.03
N ILE A 203 11.30 -14.79 6.15
CA ILE A 203 12.00 -14.44 4.92
C ILE A 203 12.84 -13.18 5.10
N VAL A 204 14.12 -13.30 4.75
CA VAL A 204 15.17 -12.29 4.92
C VAL A 204 15.78 -11.96 3.55
N ASP A 205 15.89 -10.68 3.24
CA ASP A 205 16.63 -10.21 2.06
C ASP A 205 18.13 -10.29 2.31
N ALA A 206 18.80 -11.20 1.61
CA ALA A 206 20.25 -11.40 1.73
C ALA A 206 21.08 -10.19 1.25
N THR A 207 20.51 -9.30 0.44
CA THR A 207 21.21 -8.09 -0.03
C THR A 207 21.28 -7.02 1.06
N ASN A 208 20.34 -7.06 2.04
CA ASN A 208 20.24 -6.17 3.20
C ASN A 208 20.10 -6.96 4.51
N ILE A 209 20.94 -8.00 4.66
CA ILE A 209 20.79 -9.03 5.70
C ILE A 209 20.81 -8.45 7.13
N GLU A 210 21.74 -7.55 7.44
CA GLU A 210 21.92 -6.97 8.78
C GLU A 210 20.66 -6.34 9.32
N ARG A 211 19.97 -5.58 8.48
CA ARG A 211 18.71 -4.95 8.85
C ARG A 211 17.55 -5.94 8.98
N ASN A 212 17.49 -6.92 8.09
CA ASN A 212 16.41 -7.90 8.11
C ASN A 212 16.49 -8.84 9.31
N LEU A 213 17.71 -9.19 9.74
CA LEU A 213 17.93 -10.01 10.92
C LEU A 213 17.48 -9.35 12.23
N TYR A 214 17.30 -8.03 12.27
CA TYR A 214 16.78 -7.36 13.46
C TYR A 214 15.37 -7.87 13.85
N LEU A 215 14.50 -8.02 12.88
CA LEU A 215 13.18 -8.62 13.08
C LEU A 215 13.29 -10.11 13.45
N THR A 216 14.22 -10.84 12.82
CA THR A 216 14.50 -12.24 13.12
C THR A 216 14.82 -12.43 14.61
N MET A 217 15.69 -11.60 15.17
CA MET A 217 16.03 -11.66 16.61
C MET A 217 14.81 -11.48 17.51
N GLN A 218 13.93 -10.54 17.17
CA GLN A 218 12.70 -10.32 17.94
C GLN A 218 11.71 -11.49 17.83
N MET A 219 11.62 -12.14 16.65
CA MET A 219 10.78 -13.32 16.48
C MET A 219 11.32 -14.54 17.22
N MET A 220 12.66 -14.68 17.31
CA MET A 220 13.29 -15.76 18.10
C MET A 220 12.95 -15.65 19.59
N GLU A 221 12.75 -14.44 20.11
CA GLU A 221 12.35 -14.21 21.50
C GLU A 221 10.93 -14.75 21.80
N LEU A 222 10.12 -15.01 20.77
CA LEU A 222 8.77 -15.61 20.92
C LEU A 222 8.83 -17.12 21.23
N GLY A 223 9.95 -17.81 20.97
CA GLY A 223 10.09 -19.24 21.22
C GLY A 223 9.22 -20.14 20.34
N ILE A 224 8.76 -19.65 19.20
CA ILE A 224 8.02 -20.42 18.20
C ILE A 224 9.02 -21.07 17.24
N PRO A 225 8.85 -22.35 16.84
CA PRO A 225 9.68 -23.01 15.83
C PRO A 225 9.85 -22.12 14.59
N MET A 226 11.08 -21.91 14.12
CA MET A 226 11.34 -20.95 13.05
C MET A 226 12.42 -21.46 12.09
N VAL A 227 12.19 -21.25 10.79
CA VAL A 227 13.17 -21.40 9.71
C VAL A 227 13.44 -20.06 9.04
N LEU A 228 14.69 -19.76 8.75
CA LEU A 228 15.10 -18.54 8.06
C LEU A 228 15.25 -18.82 6.56
N ALA A 229 14.41 -18.23 5.75
CA ALA A 229 14.48 -18.24 4.29
C ALA A 229 15.35 -17.06 3.81
N LEU A 230 16.61 -17.34 3.49
CA LEU A 230 17.55 -16.32 3.01
C LEU A 230 17.35 -16.09 1.52
N ASN A 231 16.53 -15.10 1.16
CA ASN A 231 16.09 -14.81 -0.20
C ASN A 231 17.04 -13.88 -0.97
N MET A 232 16.86 -13.82 -2.29
CA MET A 232 17.69 -13.02 -3.20
C MET A 232 19.15 -13.46 -3.28
N MET A 233 19.43 -14.71 -2.99
CA MET A 233 20.78 -15.28 -3.08
C MET A 233 21.36 -15.27 -4.50
N ASP A 234 20.51 -15.26 -5.51
CA ASP A 234 20.90 -15.07 -6.89
C ASP A 234 21.47 -13.66 -7.14
N GLU A 235 20.92 -12.63 -6.52
CA GLU A 235 21.45 -11.26 -6.61
C GLU A 235 22.77 -11.12 -5.86
N VAL A 236 22.89 -11.72 -4.67
CA VAL A 236 24.14 -11.74 -3.89
C VAL A 236 25.25 -12.40 -4.69
N ARG A 237 25.00 -13.57 -5.27
CA ARG A 237 25.98 -14.32 -6.11
C ARG A 237 26.35 -13.54 -7.37
N ALA A 238 25.37 -12.96 -8.08
CA ALA A 238 25.59 -12.16 -9.29
C ALA A 238 26.49 -10.94 -9.04
N ASN A 239 26.46 -10.39 -7.85
CA ASN A 239 27.30 -9.26 -7.43
C ASN A 239 28.65 -9.68 -6.78
N GLY A 240 28.95 -10.98 -6.78
CA GLY A 240 30.23 -11.50 -6.23
C GLY A 240 30.29 -11.57 -4.72
N GLY A 241 29.15 -11.46 -4.03
CA GLY A 241 29.01 -11.70 -2.60
C GLY A 241 28.71 -13.15 -2.27
N THR A 242 28.83 -13.52 -1.02
CA THR A 242 28.40 -14.82 -0.49
C THR A 242 28.02 -14.69 1.00
N VAL A 243 27.20 -15.61 1.47
CA VAL A 243 26.85 -15.74 2.89
C VAL A 243 27.29 -17.13 3.35
N HIS A 244 28.02 -17.19 4.45
CA HIS A 244 28.42 -18.44 5.10
C HIS A 244 27.23 -18.99 5.87
N VAL A 245 26.36 -19.73 5.18
CA VAL A 245 25.06 -20.18 5.69
C VAL A 245 25.20 -21.03 6.94
N ASN A 246 26.15 -21.97 6.97
CA ASN A 246 26.36 -22.85 8.12
C ASN A 246 26.81 -22.08 9.37
N GLU A 247 27.70 -21.09 9.21
CA GLU A 247 28.17 -20.26 10.32
C GLU A 247 27.01 -19.38 10.83
N LEU A 248 26.18 -18.85 9.91
CA LEU A 248 25.01 -18.07 10.27
C LEU A 248 23.97 -18.92 11.03
N GLU A 249 23.73 -20.14 10.57
CA GLU A 249 22.85 -21.11 11.18
C GLU A 249 23.34 -21.50 12.58
N GLN A 250 24.61 -21.82 12.72
CA GLN A 250 25.22 -22.14 14.01
C GLN A 250 25.11 -20.96 14.99
N ALA A 251 25.33 -19.74 14.50
CA ALA A 251 25.25 -18.54 15.34
C ALA A 251 23.83 -18.14 15.74
N LEU A 252 22.84 -18.42 14.89
CA LEU A 252 21.43 -18.14 15.17
C LEU A 252 20.69 -19.31 15.83
N GLY A 253 21.23 -20.55 15.76
CA GLY A 253 20.56 -21.75 16.30
C GLY A 253 19.20 -22.06 15.67
N ILE A 254 18.99 -21.65 14.42
CA ILE A 254 17.79 -21.93 13.62
C ILE A 254 18.21 -22.33 12.21
N PRO A 255 17.48 -23.22 11.52
CA PRO A 255 17.78 -23.60 10.14
C PRO A 255 17.78 -22.37 9.21
N VAL A 256 18.79 -22.25 8.36
CA VAL A 256 18.93 -21.18 7.37
C VAL A 256 18.98 -21.76 5.98
N VAL A 257 17.95 -21.49 5.18
CA VAL A 257 17.83 -22.03 3.82
C VAL A 257 18.00 -20.92 2.80
N PRO A 258 19.06 -20.97 1.96
CA PRO A 258 19.26 -19.99 0.91
C PRO A 258 18.32 -20.25 -0.27
N ILE A 259 17.54 -19.24 -0.63
CA ILE A 259 16.54 -19.34 -1.67
C ILE A 259 16.63 -18.21 -2.70
N SER A 260 16.04 -18.45 -3.85
CA SER A 260 15.60 -17.39 -4.79
C SER A 260 14.13 -17.60 -5.13
N ALA A 261 13.25 -16.89 -4.45
CA ALA A 261 11.81 -16.98 -4.66
C ALA A 261 11.42 -16.61 -6.10
N ALA A 262 12.16 -15.69 -6.75
CA ALA A 262 11.91 -15.28 -8.13
C ALA A 262 12.24 -16.41 -9.15
N LYS A 263 13.26 -17.22 -8.86
CA LYS A 263 13.71 -18.33 -9.71
C LYS A 263 13.20 -19.70 -9.28
N ASN A 264 12.46 -19.76 -8.16
CA ASN A 264 11.97 -21.01 -7.57
C ASN A 264 13.12 -21.95 -7.15
N GLU A 265 14.24 -21.40 -6.63
CA GLU A 265 15.39 -22.15 -6.13
C GLU A 265 15.30 -22.30 -4.61
N GLY A 266 15.56 -23.51 -4.08
CA GLY A 266 15.62 -23.82 -2.64
C GLY A 266 14.27 -23.88 -1.91
N ILE A 267 13.14 -23.83 -2.64
CA ILE A 267 11.80 -23.76 -2.03
C ILE A 267 11.41 -25.11 -1.40
N ASP A 268 11.68 -26.23 -2.06
CA ASP A 268 11.32 -27.56 -1.56
C ASP A 268 12.07 -27.87 -0.24
N GLU A 269 13.36 -27.50 -0.19
CA GLU A 269 14.16 -27.65 1.02
C GLU A 269 13.63 -26.79 2.16
N LEU A 270 13.26 -25.55 1.86
CA LEU A 270 12.65 -24.66 2.85
C LEU A 270 11.40 -25.28 3.46
N ILE A 271 10.58 -25.94 2.62
CA ILE A 271 9.35 -26.61 3.07
C ILE A 271 9.71 -27.81 3.96
N ASP A 272 10.67 -28.65 3.53
CA ASP A 272 11.10 -29.81 4.31
C ASP A 272 11.60 -29.40 5.72
N HIS A 273 12.43 -28.36 5.81
CA HIS A 273 12.89 -27.83 7.10
C HIS A 273 11.74 -27.22 7.91
N ALA A 274 10.84 -26.45 7.29
CA ALA A 274 9.68 -25.88 8.00
C ALA A 274 8.79 -26.97 8.62
N ILE A 275 8.49 -28.03 7.87
CA ILE A 275 7.68 -29.15 8.36
C ILE A 275 8.41 -29.89 9.48
N HIS A 276 9.71 -30.09 9.33
CA HIS A 276 10.51 -30.78 10.33
C HIS A 276 10.47 -30.06 11.68
N ILE A 277 10.84 -28.76 11.71
CA ILE A 277 10.85 -27.99 12.96
C ILE A 277 9.48 -27.91 13.60
N ALA A 278 8.39 -27.79 12.79
CA ALA A 278 7.04 -27.74 13.30
C ALA A 278 6.57 -29.10 13.88
N ARG A 279 6.94 -30.22 13.26
CA ARG A 279 6.61 -31.57 13.76
C ARG A 279 7.34 -31.93 15.06
N TYR A 280 8.60 -31.56 15.16
CA TYR A 280 9.42 -31.87 16.33
C TYR A 280 9.41 -30.73 17.37
N GLN A 281 8.70 -29.63 17.10
CA GLN A 281 8.60 -28.44 17.96
C GLN A 281 10.00 -27.92 18.35
N GLU A 282 10.90 -27.86 17.36
CA GLU A 282 12.25 -27.35 17.53
C GLU A 282 12.21 -25.83 17.68
N THR A 283 12.20 -25.36 18.90
CA THR A 283 12.21 -23.93 19.20
C THR A 283 13.63 -23.35 19.02
N PRO A 284 13.76 -22.07 18.63
CA PRO A 284 15.05 -21.39 18.63
C PRO A 284 15.76 -21.61 19.97
N GLY A 285 17.02 -22.04 19.92
CA GLY A 285 17.84 -22.19 21.11
C GLY A 285 17.88 -20.87 21.89
N GLY A 286 18.03 -20.94 23.22
CA GLY A 286 18.15 -19.75 24.06
C GLY A 286 19.48 -19.02 23.77
N ILE A 287 19.59 -18.39 22.60
CA ILE A 287 20.76 -17.60 22.26
C ILE A 287 20.73 -16.34 23.10
N ASP A 288 21.71 -16.19 23.94
CA ASP A 288 22.03 -14.93 24.56
C ASP A 288 22.68 -14.03 23.51
N PHE A 289 21.85 -13.12 22.92
CA PHE A 289 22.34 -12.07 22.04
C PHE A 289 23.30 -11.11 22.76
N CYS A 290 23.45 -11.27 24.04
CA CYS A 290 24.38 -10.59 24.89
C CYS A 290 25.59 -11.55 25.13
N GLN A 291 26.69 -11.27 24.53
CA GLN A 291 27.93 -11.97 24.87
C GLN A 291 28.25 -11.72 26.35
N ASP A 292 28.42 -12.79 27.09
CA ASP A 292 28.84 -12.71 28.49
C ASP A 292 30.31 -12.21 28.52
N SER A 293 30.47 -10.88 28.46
CA SER A 293 31.78 -10.32 28.62
C SER A 293 32.14 -10.38 30.12
N SER A 294 33.27 -10.96 30.44
CA SER A 294 33.84 -10.97 31.79
C SER A 294 34.18 -9.56 32.29
N ASP A 295 34.10 -8.56 31.44
CA ASP A 295 34.32 -7.17 31.79
C ASP A 295 33.02 -6.55 32.34
N LYS A 296 33.02 -6.24 33.64
CA LYS A 296 31.89 -5.62 34.35
C LYS A 296 31.52 -4.23 33.80
N ASN A 297 32.41 -3.57 33.09
CA ASN A 297 32.24 -2.23 32.53
C ASN A 297 31.77 -2.25 31.07
N ASP A 298 31.56 -3.43 30.49
CA ASP A 298 31.02 -3.54 29.15
C ASP A 298 29.51 -3.12 29.13
N PRO A 299 29.15 -2.11 28.35
CA PRO A 299 27.73 -1.69 28.20
C PRO A 299 26.78 -2.82 27.81
N VAL A 300 27.24 -3.78 27.00
CA VAL A 300 26.44 -4.95 26.55
C VAL A 300 26.18 -5.88 27.75
N ALA A 301 27.16 -6.10 28.62
CA ALA A 301 26.99 -6.90 29.84
C ALA A 301 25.97 -6.28 30.80
N ALA A 302 25.88 -4.95 30.89
CA ALA A 302 24.89 -4.27 31.72
C ALA A 302 23.44 -4.54 31.20
N VAL A 303 23.24 -4.52 29.88
CA VAL A 303 21.94 -4.84 29.27
C VAL A 303 21.58 -6.30 29.49
N HIS A 304 22.52 -7.21 29.35
CA HIS A 304 22.35 -8.64 29.63
C HIS A 304 21.85 -8.88 31.07
N ARG A 305 22.54 -8.32 32.07
CA ARG A 305 22.09 -8.42 33.48
C ARG A 305 20.68 -7.89 33.68
N CYS A 306 20.35 -6.75 33.05
CA CYS A 306 19.03 -6.15 33.13
C CYS A 306 17.95 -7.08 32.55
N ILE A 307 18.16 -7.66 31.35
CA ILE A 307 17.20 -8.58 30.73
C ILE A 307 16.96 -9.80 31.60
N HIS A 308 18.03 -10.43 32.10
CA HIS A 308 17.90 -11.62 32.95
C HIS A 308 17.22 -11.33 34.29
N ALA A 309 17.60 -10.25 34.96
CA ALA A 309 16.97 -9.85 36.22
C ALA A 309 15.49 -9.54 36.02
N THR A 310 15.16 -8.80 34.96
CA THR A 310 13.77 -8.51 34.61
C THR A 310 13.00 -9.78 34.29
N ALA A 311 13.56 -10.69 33.49
CA ALA A 311 12.93 -11.96 33.13
C ALA A 311 12.58 -12.81 34.35
N LEU A 312 13.52 -12.96 35.29
CA LEU A 312 13.28 -13.68 36.54
C LEU A 312 12.19 -13.03 37.39
N MET A 313 12.17 -11.70 37.46
CA MET A 313 11.19 -10.96 38.23
C MET A 313 9.76 -11.10 37.67
N ILE A 314 9.61 -11.03 36.34
CA ILE A 314 8.28 -11.04 35.69
C ILE A 314 7.79 -12.42 35.32
N GLU A 315 8.59 -13.49 35.49
CA GLU A 315 8.25 -14.85 35.07
C GLU A 315 6.85 -15.30 35.53
N PRO A 316 6.42 -15.09 36.77
CA PRO A 316 5.08 -15.47 37.22
C PRO A 316 3.97 -14.70 36.50
N ASN A 317 4.22 -13.40 36.22
CA ASN A 317 3.27 -12.53 35.55
C ASN A 317 3.17 -12.87 34.05
N ALA A 318 4.32 -13.12 33.41
CA ALA A 318 4.40 -13.49 32.00
C ALA A 318 3.69 -14.84 31.75
N LYS A 319 3.92 -15.84 32.60
CA LYS A 319 3.21 -17.13 32.54
C LYS A 319 1.70 -16.99 32.72
N ARG A 320 1.25 -16.10 33.61
CA ARG A 320 -0.18 -15.81 33.79
C ARG A 320 -0.79 -15.13 32.57
N ALA A 321 -0.03 -14.26 31.91
CA ALA A 321 -0.46 -13.57 30.70
C ALA A 321 -0.25 -14.40 29.42
N ASP A 322 0.23 -15.64 29.52
CA ASP A 322 0.55 -16.54 28.41
C ASP A 322 1.55 -15.92 27.39
N LEU A 323 2.52 -15.17 27.91
CA LEU A 323 3.56 -14.47 27.14
C LEU A 323 4.92 -15.15 27.31
N PRO A 324 5.74 -15.24 26.24
CA PRO A 324 7.13 -15.67 26.35
C PRO A 324 7.92 -14.75 27.29
N VAL A 325 8.58 -15.30 28.29
CA VAL A 325 9.21 -14.52 29.38
C VAL A 325 10.26 -13.56 28.87
N ARG A 326 11.14 -14.00 27.95
CA ARG A 326 12.21 -13.16 27.39
C ARG A 326 11.63 -12.02 26.53
N PHE A 327 10.67 -12.32 25.68
CA PHE A 327 9.97 -11.31 24.89
C PHE A 327 9.27 -10.27 25.79
N ALA A 328 8.59 -10.75 26.84
CA ALA A 328 7.93 -9.84 27.79
C ALA A 328 8.93 -8.96 28.53
N ALA A 329 10.11 -9.49 28.91
CA ALA A 329 11.15 -8.73 29.58
C ALA A 329 11.74 -7.64 28.68
N THR A 330 12.13 -7.98 27.45
CA THR A 330 12.71 -7.02 26.50
C THR A 330 11.71 -5.94 26.14
N LYS A 331 10.44 -6.30 25.89
CA LYS A 331 9.37 -5.33 25.56
C LYS A 331 8.98 -4.44 26.76
N LEU A 332 9.05 -4.97 27.99
CA LEU A 332 8.85 -4.14 29.19
C LEU A 332 9.97 -3.11 29.34
N ILE A 333 11.22 -3.50 29.12
CA ILE A 333 12.36 -2.57 29.11
C ILE A 333 12.18 -1.51 28.04
N GLU A 334 11.66 -1.86 26.85
CA GLU A 334 11.34 -0.94 25.75
C GLU A 334 10.12 -0.03 26.03
N LYS A 335 9.48 -0.09 27.19
CA LYS A 335 8.23 0.65 27.51
C LYS A 335 7.04 0.33 26.61
N ASP A 336 6.89 -0.92 26.20
CA ASP A 336 5.76 -1.35 25.38
C ASP A 336 4.45 -1.28 26.19
N PRO A 337 3.49 -0.40 25.84
CA PRO A 337 2.29 -0.18 26.65
C PRO A 337 1.36 -1.41 26.66
N LEU A 338 1.42 -2.27 25.63
CA LEU A 338 0.59 -3.47 25.57
C LEU A 338 1.11 -4.53 26.54
N ILE A 339 2.43 -4.70 26.63
CA ILE A 339 3.06 -5.63 27.56
C ILE A 339 2.97 -5.11 29.00
N GLU A 340 3.19 -3.83 29.21
CA GLU A 340 3.04 -3.24 30.55
C GLU A 340 1.63 -3.48 31.11
N LYS A 341 0.61 -3.30 30.29
CA LYS A 341 -0.79 -3.59 30.64
C LYS A 341 -1.05 -5.06 30.87
N ALA A 342 -0.49 -5.94 30.02
CA ALA A 342 -0.70 -7.39 30.13
C ALA A 342 -0.04 -8.00 31.36
N LEU A 343 1.15 -7.53 31.74
CA LEU A 343 1.88 -8.02 32.91
C LEU A 343 1.26 -7.55 34.23
N ALA A 344 0.57 -6.41 34.28
CA ALA A 344 -0.11 -5.84 35.44
C ALA A 344 0.74 -5.95 36.72
N LEU A 345 1.97 -5.37 36.66
CA LEU A 345 2.94 -5.44 37.77
C LEU A 345 2.40 -4.73 39.02
N SER A 346 2.69 -5.31 40.21
CA SER A 346 2.45 -4.66 41.49
C SER A 346 3.40 -3.45 41.66
N ASP A 347 3.06 -2.53 42.57
CA ASP A 347 3.86 -1.34 42.81
C ASP A 347 5.28 -1.70 43.30
N ASP A 348 5.41 -2.76 44.10
CA ASP A 348 6.69 -3.26 44.58
C ASP A 348 7.56 -3.78 43.42
N ASN A 349 6.97 -4.60 42.52
CA ASN A 349 7.67 -5.12 41.34
C ASN A 349 8.01 -3.99 40.36
N ARG A 350 7.18 -2.97 40.24
CA ARG A 350 7.45 -1.79 39.44
C ARG A 350 8.64 -1.01 39.97
N SER A 351 8.70 -0.78 41.28
CA SER A 351 9.82 -0.13 41.95
C SER A 351 11.14 -0.90 41.79
N ALA A 352 11.08 -2.23 41.94
CA ALA A 352 12.24 -3.11 41.70
C ALA A 352 12.70 -3.06 40.25
N PHE A 353 11.75 -3.11 39.29
CA PHE A 353 12.04 -2.97 37.87
C PHE A 353 12.74 -1.63 37.55
N ASP A 354 12.21 -0.52 38.07
CA ASP A 354 12.82 0.80 37.84
C ASP A 354 14.23 0.91 38.39
N GLN A 355 14.52 0.26 39.52
CA GLN A 355 15.89 0.14 40.03
C GLN A 355 16.81 -0.66 39.11
N ILE A 356 16.38 -1.84 38.63
CA ILE A 356 17.14 -2.68 37.69
C ILE A 356 17.49 -1.87 36.44
N VAL A 357 16.51 -1.17 35.89
CA VAL A 357 16.71 -0.33 34.69
C VAL A 357 17.63 0.84 34.96
N SER A 358 17.48 1.53 36.10
CA SER A 358 18.35 2.66 36.49
C SER A 358 19.83 2.25 36.60
N VAL A 359 20.09 1.08 37.15
CA VAL A 359 21.46 0.52 37.18
C VAL A 359 22.00 0.28 35.78
N MET A 360 21.22 -0.32 34.91
CA MET A 360 21.60 -0.58 33.54
C MET A 360 21.90 0.72 32.77
N GLU A 361 21.02 1.73 32.89
CA GLU A 361 21.21 3.03 32.23
C GLU A 361 22.46 3.75 32.72
N LYS A 362 22.77 3.64 34.00
CA LYS A 362 24.03 4.18 34.59
C LYS A 362 25.27 3.45 34.11
N ASP A 363 25.24 2.12 34.07
CA ASP A 363 26.39 1.30 33.67
C ASP A 363 26.61 1.38 32.14
N SER A 364 25.55 1.44 31.33
CA SER A 364 25.67 1.51 29.87
C SER A 364 25.91 2.94 29.36
N GLY A 365 25.58 3.97 30.14
CA GLY A 365 25.58 5.37 29.68
C GLY A 365 24.53 5.71 28.61
N LEU A 366 23.60 4.81 28.35
CA LEU A 366 22.53 4.93 27.39
C LEU A 366 21.18 4.74 28.09
N ASP A 367 20.15 5.40 27.58
CA ASP A 367 18.79 5.09 28.02
C ASP A 367 18.37 3.68 27.57
N ARG A 368 17.42 3.07 28.25
CA ARG A 368 17.02 1.68 28.13
C ARG A 368 16.62 1.25 26.69
N GLU A 369 15.95 2.13 25.95
CA GLU A 369 15.51 1.85 24.58
C GLU A 369 16.71 1.82 23.62
N ALA A 370 17.60 2.82 23.74
CA ALA A 370 18.82 2.91 22.94
C ALA A 370 19.82 1.81 23.30
N ALA A 371 19.91 1.44 24.57
CA ALA A 371 20.81 0.38 25.05
C ALA A 371 20.43 -0.99 24.45
N LEU A 372 19.13 -1.35 24.46
CA LEU A 372 18.63 -2.58 23.84
C LEU A 372 18.80 -2.60 22.31
N ALA A 373 18.45 -1.51 21.64
CA ALA A 373 18.64 -1.43 20.20
C ALA A 373 20.11 -1.52 19.83
N ASN A 374 20.97 -0.82 20.55
CA ASN A 374 22.43 -0.86 20.32
C ASN A 374 23.01 -2.26 20.56
N MET A 375 22.58 -2.96 21.59
CA MET A 375 22.99 -4.35 21.84
C MET A 375 22.65 -5.27 20.66
N ARG A 376 21.38 -5.22 20.18
CA ARG A 376 20.95 -6.05 19.04
C ARG A 376 21.74 -5.72 17.78
N PHE A 377 21.92 -4.45 17.45
CA PHE A 377 22.67 -4.05 16.25
C PHE A 377 24.17 -4.37 16.37
N SER A 378 24.76 -4.25 17.55
CA SER A 378 26.16 -4.63 17.76
C SER A 378 26.37 -6.14 17.57
N PHE A 379 25.43 -6.96 18.05
CA PHE A 379 25.44 -8.40 17.80
C PHE A 379 25.34 -8.70 16.30
N LEU A 380 24.38 -8.07 15.59
CA LEU A 380 24.18 -8.28 14.17
C LEU A 380 25.36 -7.79 13.33
N GLU A 381 25.99 -6.68 13.68
CA GLU A 381 27.17 -6.16 13.00
C GLU A 381 28.35 -7.15 13.15
N ASN A 382 28.56 -7.70 14.34
CA ASN A 382 29.58 -8.72 14.58
C ASN A 382 29.27 -10.01 13.78
N LEU A 383 28.03 -10.51 13.87
CA LEU A 383 27.57 -11.68 13.13
C LEU A 383 27.77 -11.51 11.61
N CYS A 384 27.28 -10.41 11.05
CA CYS A 384 27.39 -10.15 9.62
C CYS A 384 28.84 -9.89 9.18
N SER A 385 29.71 -9.37 10.04
CA SER A 385 31.12 -9.17 9.72
C SER A 385 31.87 -10.47 9.52
N THR A 386 31.46 -11.54 10.19
CA THR A 386 32.08 -12.88 10.09
C THR A 386 31.42 -13.75 9.03
N THR A 387 30.09 -13.68 8.91
CA THR A 387 29.29 -14.59 8.04
C THR A 387 28.97 -14.07 6.66
N VAL A 388 29.06 -12.75 6.42
CA VAL A 388 28.66 -12.13 5.15
C VAL A 388 29.84 -11.52 4.43
N VAL A 389 30.19 -12.07 3.28
CA VAL A 389 31.12 -11.43 2.35
C VAL A 389 30.33 -10.43 1.50
N ARG A 390 30.46 -9.15 1.85
CA ARG A 390 29.72 -8.09 1.13
C ARG A 390 30.18 -8.03 -0.33
N PRO A 391 29.26 -8.02 -1.29
CA PRO A 391 29.61 -7.79 -2.67
C PRO A 391 30.22 -6.41 -2.85
N HIS A 392 31.00 -6.22 -3.90
CA HIS A 392 31.28 -4.88 -4.40
C HIS A 392 29.95 -4.17 -4.68
N GLU A 393 29.94 -2.83 -4.54
CA GLU A 393 28.73 -2.02 -4.80
C GLU A 393 27.95 -2.59 -5.99
N SER A 394 26.70 -3.03 -5.73
CA SER A 394 25.85 -3.70 -6.70
C SER A 394 25.76 -2.87 -7.99
N LYS A 395 25.96 -3.48 -9.14
CA LYS A 395 25.77 -2.82 -10.45
C LYS A 395 24.34 -2.25 -10.57
N GLU A 396 23.37 -2.93 -9.97
CA GLU A 396 21.99 -2.51 -9.94
C GLU A 396 21.79 -1.26 -9.08
N HIS A 397 22.44 -1.20 -7.93
CA HIS A 397 22.41 -0.01 -7.08
C HIS A 397 23.04 1.20 -7.78
N LYS A 398 24.21 1.04 -8.44
CA LYS A 398 24.84 2.10 -9.24
C LYS A 398 23.91 2.58 -10.37
N ARG A 399 23.23 1.65 -11.05
CA ARG A 399 22.28 1.97 -12.10
C ARG A 399 21.07 2.71 -11.55
N SER A 400 20.55 2.27 -10.41
CA SER A 400 19.43 2.91 -9.72
C SER A 400 19.81 4.34 -9.31
N MET A 401 20.97 4.56 -8.76
CA MET A 401 21.48 5.88 -8.40
C MET A 401 21.62 6.80 -9.63
N ALA A 402 22.11 6.27 -10.75
CA ALA A 402 22.22 7.04 -12.00
C ALA A 402 20.84 7.45 -12.55
N ILE A 403 19.86 6.54 -12.53
CA ILE A 403 18.49 6.81 -12.93
C ILE A 403 17.85 7.83 -11.98
N ASP A 404 18.01 7.65 -10.68
CA ASP A 404 17.47 8.53 -9.66
C ASP A 404 18.03 9.96 -9.74
N ARG A 405 19.27 10.12 -10.16
CA ARG A 405 19.86 11.46 -10.39
C ARG A 405 19.04 12.29 -11.37
N PHE A 406 18.42 11.63 -12.36
CA PHE A 406 17.55 12.27 -13.34
C PHE A 406 16.10 12.32 -12.88
N LEU A 407 15.52 11.17 -12.47
CA LEU A 407 14.09 11.08 -12.16
C LEU A 407 13.70 11.80 -10.85
N THR A 408 14.62 11.96 -9.92
CA THR A 408 14.36 12.65 -8.64
C THR A 408 15.21 13.91 -8.48
N GLY A 409 15.78 14.43 -9.56
CA GLY A 409 16.57 15.65 -9.56
C GLY A 409 15.71 16.89 -9.24
N LYS A 410 16.33 17.93 -8.67
CA LYS A 410 15.67 19.15 -8.20
C LYS A 410 14.75 19.82 -9.23
N TYR A 411 15.17 19.86 -10.49
CA TYR A 411 14.44 20.51 -11.58
C TYR A 411 13.80 19.52 -12.57
N THR A 412 14.28 18.28 -12.61
CA THR A 412 13.84 17.27 -13.58
C THR A 412 12.72 16.39 -13.06
N ALA A 413 12.57 16.23 -11.75
CA ALA A 413 11.61 15.31 -11.15
C ALA A 413 10.15 15.55 -11.56
N ILE A 414 9.67 16.80 -11.46
CA ILE A 414 8.27 17.13 -11.80
C ILE A 414 8.02 17.04 -13.31
N PRO A 415 8.87 17.59 -14.21
CA PRO A 415 8.73 17.41 -15.65
C PRO A 415 8.78 15.95 -16.09
N CYS A 416 9.70 15.14 -15.54
CA CYS A 416 9.78 13.71 -15.85
C CYS A 416 8.52 12.97 -15.40
N PHE A 417 8.05 13.25 -14.18
CA PHE A 417 6.80 12.69 -13.69
C PHE A 417 5.62 13.05 -14.61
N ALA A 418 5.46 14.31 -14.96
CA ALA A 418 4.40 14.75 -15.86
C ALA A 418 4.51 14.10 -17.25
N GLY A 419 5.73 13.94 -17.78
CA GLY A 419 5.99 13.28 -19.05
C GLY A 419 5.63 11.79 -19.02
N ILE A 420 6.06 11.05 -17.99
CA ILE A 420 5.74 9.63 -17.83
C ILE A 420 4.23 9.42 -17.68
N MET A 421 3.58 10.22 -16.83
CA MET A 421 2.13 10.11 -16.63
C MET A 421 1.34 10.53 -17.87
N GLY A 422 1.77 11.60 -18.55
CA GLY A 422 1.18 12.02 -19.82
C GLY A 422 1.28 10.91 -20.87
N LEU A 423 2.43 10.27 -20.99
CA LEU A 423 2.63 9.14 -21.91
C LEU A 423 1.67 7.97 -21.57
N ILE A 424 1.56 7.60 -20.29
CA ILE A 424 0.66 6.54 -19.85
C ILE A 424 -0.79 6.88 -20.18
N PHE A 425 -1.23 8.11 -19.91
CA PHE A 425 -2.60 8.52 -20.23
C PHE A 425 -2.86 8.54 -21.75
N ILE A 426 -1.93 9.00 -22.55
CA ILE A 426 -2.05 8.96 -24.03
C ILE A 426 -2.13 7.51 -24.50
N MET A 427 -1.27 6.63 -24.02
CA MET A 427 -1.30 5.20 -24.37
C MET A 427 -2.62 4.53 -23.96
N THR A 428 -3.12 4.87 -22.77
CA THR A 428 -4.34 4.25 -22.22
C THR A 428 -5.62 4.79 -22.88
N PHE A 429 -5.73 6.11 -23.05
CA PHE A 429 -7.01 6.71 -23.45
C PHE A 429 -7.09 7.11 -24.92
N SER A 430 -5.94 7.21 -25.62
CA SER A 430 -5.94 7.66 -27.03
C SER A 430 -5.42 6.61 -28.01
N TRP A 431 -4.56 5.67 -27.56
CA TRP A 431 -3.94 4.70 -28.44
C TRP A 431 -4.39 3.26 -28.12
N ILE A 432 -3.62 2.57 -27.27
CA ILE A 432 -3.82 1.13 -27.04
C ILE A 432 -5.19 0.85 -26.41
N GLY A 433 -5.51 1.56 -25.33
CA GLY A 433 -6.76 1.34 -24.62
C GLY A 433 -7.98 1.74 -25.43
N ALA A 434 -7.91 2.84 -26.20
CA ALA A 434 -8.97 3.25 -27.10
C ALA A 434 -9.20 2.22 -28.20
N TRP A 435 -8.15 1.82 -28.91
CA TRP A 435 -8.24 0.81 -29.99
C TRP A 435 -8.82 -0.54 -29.51
N LEU A 436 -8.37 -1.01 -28.34
CA LEU A 436 -8.90 -2.22 -27.73
C LEU A 436 -10.36 -2.07 -27.30
N SER A 437 -10.73 -0.88 -26.78
CA SER A 437 -12.09 -0.56 -26.37
C SER A 437 -13.03 -0.50 -27.58
N ASP A 438 -12.61 0.12 -28.68
CA ASP A 438 -13.37 0.17 -29.93
C ASP A 438 -13.63 -1.23 -30.48
N GLY A 439 -12.60 -2.09 -30.48
CA GLY A 439 -12.74 -3.50 -30.88
C GLY A 439 -13.70 -4.27 -29.97
N MET A 440 -13.65 -4.04 -28.65
CA MET A 440 -14.58 -4.64 -27.70
C MET A 440 -16.01 -4.13 -27.92
N THR A 441 -16.19 -2.85 -28.23
CA THR A 441 -17.51 -2.25 -28.51
C THR A 441 -18.14 -2.92 -29.74
N VAL A 442 -17.38 -3.09 -30.84
CA VAL A 442 -17.87 -3.80 -32.03
C VAL A 442 -18.30 -5.24 -31.70
N LEU A 443 -17.52 -5.94 -30.87
CA LEU A 443 -17.85 -7.30 -30.44
C LEU A 443 -19.12 -7.33 -29.59
N VAL A 444 -19.25 -6.41 -28.65
CA VAL A 444 -20.42 -6.28 -27.79
C VAL A 444 -21.67 -5.94 -28.61
N ASP A 445 -21.60 -4.98 -29.53
CA ASP A 445 -22.70 -4.58 -30.41
C ASP A 445 -23.13 -5.75 -31.30
N ALA A 446 -22.19 -6.53 -31.81
CA ALA A 446 -22.50 -7.75 -32.56
C ALA A 446 -23.24 -8.78 -31.70
N CYS A 447 -22.81 -9.00 -30.45
CA CYS A 447 -23.50 -9.89 -29.54
C CYS A 447 -24.91 -9.40 -29.19
N ILE A 448 -25.08 -8.09 -28.97
CA ILE A 448 -26.39 -7.48 -28.70
C ILE A 448 -27.31 -7.66 -29.92
N SER A 449 -26.79 -7.41 -31.12
CA SER A 449 -27.55 -7.60 -32.38
C SER A 449 -28.00 -9.05 -32.58
N TRP A 450 -27.17 -10.02 -32.20
CA TRP A 450 -27.54 -11.44 -32.24
C TRP A 450 -28.64 -11.78 -31.22
N ILE A 451 -28.54 -11.24 -30.01
CA ILE A 451 -29.57 -11.39 -28.98
C ILE A 451 -30.89 -10.79 -29.47
N ASP A 452 -30.84 -9.57 -30.00
CA ASP A 452 -31.99 -8.84 -30.55
C ASP A 452 -32.68 -9.63 -31.68
N ALA A 453 -31.91 -10.08 -32.67
CA ALA A 453 -32.40 -10.90 -33.77
C ALA A 453 -33.04 -12.22 -33.28
N GLY A 454 -32.40 -12.89 -32.31
CA GLY A 454 -32.91 -14.12 -31.71
C GLY A 454 -34.25 -13.93 -31.00
N LEU A 455 -34.35 -12.87 -30.17
CA LEU A 455 -35.56 -12.55 -29.42
C LEU A 455 -36.71 -12.12 -30.38
N SER A 456 -36.38 -11.36 -31.42
CA SER A 456 -37.32 -10.96 -32.47
C SER A 456 -37.84 -12.17 -33.25
N ALA A 457 -36.99 -13.14 -33.58
CA ALA A 457 -37.39 -14.37 -34.25
C ALA A 457 -38.32 -15.24 -33.40
N LEU A 458 -38.18 -15.19 -32.08
CA LEU A 458 -39.03 -15.92 -31.13
C LEU A 458 -40.34 -15.20 -30.80
N GLN A 459 -40.61 -14.00 -31.38
CA GLN A 459 -41.79 -13.17 -31.15
C GLN A 459 -42.10 -12.96 -29.66
N ILE A 460 -41.09 -12.72 -28.85
CA ILE A 460 -41.23 -12.52 -27.42
C ILE A 460 -41.96 -11.19 -27.14
N ASN A 461 -42.66 -11.12 -25.96
CA ASN A 461 -43.33 -9.91 -25.51
C ASN A 461 -42.40 -8.69 -25.62
N PRO A 462 -42.82 -7.57 -26.23
CA PRO A 462 -41.99 -6.38 -26.44
C PRO A 462 -41.35 -5.82 -25.17
N VAL A 463 -42.01 -5.95 -24.03
CA VAL A 463 -41.48 -5.50 -22.74
C VAL A 463 -40.31 -6.37 -22.28
N VAL A 464 -40.43 -7.70 -22.45
CA VAL A 464 -39.35 -8.62 -22.11
C VAL A 464 -38.18 -8.45 -23.08
N HIS A 465 -38.49 -8.21 -24.35
CA HIS A 465 -37.49 -7.92 -25.38
C HIS A 465 -36.66 -6.68 -25.00
N SER A 466 -37.35 -5.55 -24.69
CA SER A 466 -36.70 -4.31 -24.26
C SER A 466 -35.91 -4.50 -22.92
N LEU A 467 -36.42 -5.29 -21.96
CA LEU A 467 -35.69 -5.60 -20.72
C LEU A 467 -34.36 -6.28 -21.05
N VAL A 468 -34.37 -7.29 -21.92
CA VAL A 468 -33.18 -8.06 -22.23
C VAL A 468 -32.20 -7.26 -23.06
N VAL A 469 -32.65 -6.55 -24.09
CA VAL A 469 -31.79 -5.80 -25.01
C VAL A 469 -31.38 -4.47 -24.39
N ASP A 470 -32.34 -3.61 -24.00
CA ASP A 470 -32.07 -2.24 -23.56
C ASP A 470 -31.64 -2.21 -22.09
N GLY A 471 -32.25 -3.00 -21.21
CA GLY A 471 -31.95 -3.03 -19.78
C GLY A 471 -30.70 -3.82 -19.46
N ILE A 472 -30.61 -5.05 -19.96
CA ILE A 472 -29.54 -5.99 -19.57
C ILE A 472 -28.34 -5.91 -20.53
N ALA A 473 -28.59 -6.19 -21.83
CA ALA A 473 -27.49 -6.35 -22.79
C ALA A 473 -26.72 -5.03 -23.01
N ASN A 474 -27.44 -3.92 -23.23
CA ASN A 474 -26.82 -2.60 -23.37
C ASN A 474 -26.15 -2.14 -22.07
N GLY A 475 -26.77 -2.37 -20.89
CA GLY A 475 -26.18 -2.02 -19.60
C GLY A 475 -24.91 -2.77 -19.28
N VAL A 476 -24.88 -4.08 -19.56
CA VAL A 476 -23.69 -4.93 -19.41
C VAL A 476 -22.66 -4.61 -20.48
N GLY A 477 -23.10 -4.39 -21.70
CA GLY A 477 -22.26 -4.09 -22.86
C GLY A 477 -21.43 -2.82 -22.64
N SER A 478 -22.03 -1.77 -22.10
CA SER A 478 -21.33 -0.52 -21.79
C SER A 478 -20.15 -0.74 -20.82
N VAL A 479 -20.32 -1.60 -19.81
CA VAL A 479 -19.22 -1.92 -18.85
C VAL A 479 -18.11 -2.72 -19.51
N LEU A 480 -18.47 -3.70 -20.36
CA LEU A 480 -17.49 -4.53 -21.08
C LEU A 480 -16.69 -3.72 -22.09
N SER A 481 -17.31 -2.74 -22.75
CA SER A 481 -16.64 -1.86 -23.71
C SER A 481 -15.51 -1.02 -23.07
N PHE A 482 -15.63 -0.62 -21.79
CA PHE A 482 -14.60 0.11 -21.08
C PHE A 482 -13.54 -0.77 -20.41
N LEU A 483 -13.77 -2.07 -20.29
CA LEU A 483 -12.87 -2.99 -19.61
C LEU A 483 -11.44 -2.98 -20.19
N PRO A 484 -11.23 -2.99 -21.53
CA PRO A 484 -9.88 -2.95 -22.09
C PRO A 484 -9.10 -1.70 -21.72
N THR A 485 -9.74 -0.54 -21.69
CA THR A 485 -9.10 0.72 -21.26
C THR A 485 -8.65 0.63 -19.79
N ILE A 486 -9.48 0.06 -18.92
CA ILE A 486 -9.14 -0.13 -17.50
C ILE A 486 -7.99 -1.13 -17.33
N VAL A 487 -8.01 -2.24 -18.07
CA VAL A 487 -6.94 -3.24 -18.07
C VAL A 487 -5.62 -2.63 -18.54
N THR A 488 -5.64 -1.82 -19.61
CA THR A 488 -4.46 -1.10 -20.12
C THR A 488 -3.91 -0.11 -19.09
N LEU A 489 -4.77 0.60 -18.37
CA LEU A 489 -4.34 1.49 -17.28
C LEU A 489 -3.67 0.69 -16.16
N PHE A 490 -4.27 -0.42 -15.75
CA PHE A 490 -3.66 -1.28 -14.73
C PHE A 490 -2.33 -1.89 -15.15
N PHE A 491 -2.19 -2.21 -16.42
CA PHE A 491 -0.94 -2.69 -17.00
C PHE A 491 0.20 -1.68 -16.77
N PHE A 492 0.01 -0.44 -17.19
CA PHE A 492 1.02 0.59 -17.01
C PHE A 492 1.29 0.93 -15.54
N LEU A 493 0.24 1.01 -14.72
CA LEU A 493 0.38 1.27 -13.29
C LEU A 493 1.13 0.14 -12.58
N SER A 494 0.88 -1.11 -12.95
CA SER A 494 1.60 -2.27 -12.40
C SER A 494 3.09 -2.23 -12.75
N ILE A 495 3.42 -1.83 -13.99
CA ILE A 495 4.82 -1.62 -14.39
C ILE A 495 5.48 -0.53 -13.52
N LEU A 496 4.80 0.60 -13.30
CA LEU A 496 5.34 1.67 -12.45
C LEU A 496 5.52 1.23 -10.98
N GLU A 497 4.59 0.42 -10.48
CA GLU A 497 4.64 -0.12 -9.12
C GLU A 497 5.81 -1.11 -8.98
N ASP A 498 5.91 -2.10 -9.87
CA ASP A 498 6.93 -3.14 -9.83
C ASP A 498 8.35 -2.58 -10.08
N THR A 499 8.48 -1.57 -10.94
CA THR A 499 9.77 -0.90 -11.16
C THR A 499 10.27 -0.10 -9.97
N GLY A 500 9.43 0.16 -8.95
CA GLY A 500 9.75 0.99 -7.80
C GLY A 500 9.67 2.50 -8.06
N TYR A 501 9.17 2.93 -9.23
CA TYR A 501 9.02 4.36 -9.55
C TYR A 501 7.98 5.05 -8.66
N MET A 502 6.91 4.34 -8.27
CA MET A 502 5.87 4.89 -7.40
C MET A 502 6.39 5.30 -6.02
N ALA A 503 7.41 4.62 -5.49
CA ALA A 503 8.08 5.02 -4.25
C ALA A 503 8.79 6.39 -4.40
N ARG A 504 9.41 6.65 -5.57
CA ARG A 504 10.04 7.94 -5.86
C ARG A 504 9.02 9.06 -5.99
N VAL A 505 7.88 8.77 -6.63
CA VAL A 505 6.77 9.73 -6.72
C VAL A 505 6.26 10.10 -5.32
N ALA A 506 6.07 9.12 -4.44
CA ALA A 506 5.70 9.36 -3.05
C ALA A 506 6.74 10.21 -2.29
N PHE A 507 8.03 9.94 -2.53
CA PHE A 507 9.14 10.73 -1.99
C PHE A 507 9.12 12.20 -2.44
N ILE A 508 8.89 12.45 -3.74
CA ILE A 508 8.82 13.80 -4.30
C ILE A 508 7.61 14.56 -3.76
N MET A 509 6.47 13.88 -3.63
CA MET A 509 5.18 14.49 -3.29
C MET A 509 4.89 14.57 -1.78
N ASP A 510 5.78 14.07 -0.90
CA ASP A 510 5.53 14.06 0.54
C ASP A 510 5.37 15.48 1.12
N ARG A 511 6.27 16.39 0.77
CA ARG A 511 6.25 17.76 1.30
C ARG A 511 4.96 18.53 1.00
N PRO A 512 4.44 18.62 -0.25
CA PRO A 512 3.19 19.32 -0.51
C PRO A 512 1.98 18.62 0.12
N LEU A 513 1.92 17.28 0.12
CA LEU A 513 0.80 16.55 0.70
C LEU A 513 0.76 16.64 2.23
N ARG A 514 1.90 16.68 2.88
CA ARG A 514 2.00 16.89 4.32
C ARG A 514 1.39 18.24 4.76
N LYS A 515 1.53 19.30 3.96
CA LYS A 515 0.85 20.57 4.23
C LYS A 515 -0.67 20.41 4.27
N LEU A 516 -1.20 19.47 3.50
CA LEU A 516 -2.61 19.11 3.48
C LEU A 516 -2.98 18.09 4.58
N GLY A 517 -2.00 17.56 5.32
CA GLY A 517 -2.21 16.56 6.36
C GLY A 517 -2.21 15.11 5.85
N LEU A 518 -1.63 14.85 4.68
CA LEU A 518 -1.50 13.54 4.05
C LEU A 518 -0.04 13.13 3.91
N SER A 519 0.24 11.84 3.86
CA SER A 519 1.56 11.32 3.51
C SER A 519 1.77 11.32 1.99
N GLY A 520 3.02 11.32 1.53
CA GLY A 520 3.36 11.26 0.11
C GLY A 520 2.79 10.03 -0.61
N ARG A 521 2.60 8.93 0.09
CA ARG A 521 1.97 7.70 -0.44
C ARG A 521 0.52 7.93 -0.89
N SER A 522 -0.20 8.87 -0.30
CA SER A 522 -1.58 9.22 -0.69
C SER A 522 -1.68 9.77 -2.10
N PHE A 523 -0.57 10.25 -2.68
CA PHE A 523 -0.56 10.77 -4.03
C PHE A 523 -0.88 9.71 -5.09
N VAL A 524 -0.42 8.49 -4.88
CA VAL A 524 -0.59 7.37 -5.82
C VAL A 524 -2.08 7.06 -6.07
N PRO A 525 -2.90 6.79 -5.04
CA PRO A 525 -4.35 6.64 -5.21
C PRO A 525 -5.03 7.85 -5.88
N MET A 526 -4.64 9.07 -5.50
CA MET A 526 -5.21 10.28 -6.10
C MET A 526 -4.90 10.37 -7.59
N LEU A 527 -3.68 10.01 -8.00
CA LEU A 527 -3.28 9.97 -9.38
C LEU A 527 -4.09 8.96 -10.20
N VAL A 528 -4.29 7.76 -9.67
CA VAL A 528 -5.17 6.73 -10.28
C VAL A 528 -6.59 7.26 -10.46
N GLY A 529 -7.03 8.17 -9.58
CA GLY A 529 -8.34 8.83 -9.63
C GLY A 529 -8.62 9.61 -10.91
N PHE A 530 -7.60 10.11 -11.59
CA PHE A 530 -7.75 10.73 -12.91
C PHE A 530 -8.13 9.71 -14.01
N GLY A 531 -7.81 8.46 -13.83
CA GLY A 531 -8.27 7.38 -14.69
C GLY A 531 -9.66 6.89 -14.28
N CYS A 532 -9.78 6.34 -13.07
CA CYS A 532 -11.03 5.82 -12.53
C CYS A 532 -11.03 5.88 -11.00
N SER A 533 -12.13 6.37 -10.42
CA SER A 533 -12.28 6.49 -8.96
C SER A 533 -12.35 5.13 -8.25
N VAL A 534 -12.88 4.08 -8.89
CA VAL A 534 -13.01 2.74 -8.27
C VAL A 534 -11.65 2.15 -7.91
N PRO A 535 -10.70 1.96 -8.86
CA PRO A 535 -9.37 1.47 -8.54
C PRO A 535 -8.58 2.42 -7.65
N ALA A 536 -8.81 3.73 -7.77
CA ALA A 536 -8.18 4.72 -6.91
C ALA A 536 -8.54 4.52 -5.43
N ILE A 537 -9.82 4.35 -5.14
CA ILE A 537 -10.30 4.07 -3.78
C ILE A 537 -9.76 2.72 -3.28
N MET A 538 -9.72 1.70 -4.13
CA MET A 538 -9.13 0.40 -3.77
C MET A 538 -7.63 0.49 -3.49
N ALA A 539 -6.89 1.31 -4.23
CA ALA A 539 -5.46 1.53 -4.03
C ALA A 539 -5.13 2.17 -2.67
N THR A 540 -6.10 2.81 -2.01
CA THR A 540 -5.87 3.38 -0.67
C THR A 540 -5.57 2.33 0.40
N ARG A 541 -5.76 1.04 0.13
CA ARG A 541 -5.37 -0.06 1.02
C ARG A 541 -3.88 -0.14 1.28
N THR A 542 -3.06 0.39 0.36
CA THR A 542 -1.60 0.45 0.52
C THR A 542 -1.15 1.49 1.54
N LEU A 543 -2.08 2.30 2.06
CA LEU A 543 -1.79 3.31 3.08
C LEU A 543 -1.87 2.70 4.47
N SER A 544 -0.78 2.78 5.21
CA SER A 544 -0.64 2.23 6.57
C SER A 544 -1.48 2.97 7.62
N SER A 545 -1.85 4.24 7.35
CA SER A 545 -2.66 5.05 8.26
C SER A 545 -4.13 5.02 7.87
N GLU A 546 -5.00 4.58 8.77
CA GLU A 546 -6.45 4.63 8.59
C GLU A 546 -6.96 6.07 8.37
N ARG A 547 -6.35 7.04 9.03
CA ARG A 547 -6.63 8.46 8.87
C ARG A 547 -6.32 8.91 7.44
N ASP A 548 -5.11 8.65 6.95
CA ASP A 548 -4.67 9.04 5.60
C ASP A 548 -5.51 8.31 4.55
N ARG A 549 -5.82 7.04 4.80
CA ARG A 549 -6.68 6.23 3.93
C ARG A 549 -8.08 6.83 3.80
N ARG A 550 -8.75 7.12 4.92
CA ARG A 550 -10.09 7.71 4.92
C ARG A 550 -10.11 9.10 4.26
N MET A 551 -9.11 9.90 4.55
CA MET A 551 -8.99 11.24 3.96
C MET A 551 -8.75 11.15 2.45
N THR A 552 -7.89 10.25 1.98
CA THR A 552 -7.61 10.03 0.57
C THR A 552 -8.86 9.52 -0.18
N ILE A 553 -9.65 8.60 0.42
CA ILE A 553 -10.92 8.13 -0.14
C ILE A 553 -11.88 9.30 -0.38
N LEU A 554 -11.99 10.24 0.59
CA LEU A 554 -12.88 11.40 0.47
C LEU A 554 -12.40 12.42 -0.58
N LEU A 555 -11.10 12.48 -0.86
CA LEU A 555 -10.50 13.39 -1.85
C LEU A 555 -10.50 12.84 -3.27
N THR A 556 -10.45 11.52 -3.43
CA THR A 556 -10.39 10.85 -4.74
C THR A 556 -11.48 11.31 -5.73
N PRO A 557 -12.75 11.53 -5.35
CA PRO A 557 -13.79 11.95 -6.28
C PRO A 557 -13.63 13.36 -6.88
N PHE A 558 -12.80 14.20 -6.29
CA PHE A 558 -12.44 15.51 -6.86
C PHE A 558 -11.50 15.40 -8.06
N MET A 559 -10.83 14.24 -8.20
CA MET A 559 -10.03 13.94 -9.40
C MET A 559 -10.99 13.60 -10.55
N SER A 560 -10.79 14.28 -11.67
CA SER A 560 -11.66 14.10 -12.83
C SER A 560 -11.37 12.78 -13.53
N CYS A 561 -12.23 11.78 -13.39
CA CYS A 561 -12.06 10.49 -14.06
C CYS A 561 -12.38 10.57 -15.57
N SER A 562 -11.87 9.57 -16.31
CA SER A 562 -12.04 9.49 -17.78
C SER A 562 -13.51 9.46 -18.24
N ALA A 563 -14.42 8.89 -17.47
CA ALA A 563 -15.85 8.85 -17.77
C ALA A 563 -16.53 10.24 -17.81
N LYS A 564 -15.91 11.27 -17.25
CA LYS A 564 -16.38 12.66 -17.36
C LYS A 564 -15.93 13.34 -18.65
N LEU A 565 -14.90 12.83 -19.33
CA LEU A 565 -14.35 13.43 -20.56
C LEU A 565 -15.37 13.58 -21.69
N PRO A 566 -16.23 12.59 -22.00
CA PRO A 566 -17.27 12.76 -23.04
C PRO A 566 -18.19 13.94 -22.77
N ILE A 567 -18.60 14.14 -21.50
CA ILE A 567 -19.46 15.27 -21.09
C ILE A 567 -18.73 16.60 -21.34
N TYR A 568 -17.45 16.70 -20.91
CA TYR A 568 -16.67 17.90 -21.12
C TYR A 568 -16.47 18.19 -22.61
N THR A 569 -16.15 17.18 -23.40
CA THR A 569 -15.93 17.31 -24.83
C THR A 569 -17.20 17.78 -25.53
N MET A 570 -18.35 17.20 -25.22
CA MET A 570 -19.65 17.57 -25.78
C MET A 570 -19.97 19.05 -25.47
N MET A 571 -19.91 19.43 -24.20
CA MET A 571 -20.25 20.79 -23.78
C MET A 571 -19.25 21.82 -24.26
N ILE A 572 -17.94 21.54 -24.18
CA ILE A 572 -16.90 22.44 -24.64
C ILE A 572 -16.95 22.59 -26.17
N SER A 573 -17.26 21.54 -26.92
CA SER A 573 -17.38 21.63 -28.38
C SER A 573 -18.58 22.44 -28.84
N ALA A 574 -19.70 22.39 -28.10
CA ALA A 574 -20.91 23.11 -28.38
C ALA A 574 -20.81 24.62 -28.08
N PHE A 575 -20.19 25.00 -26.96
CA PHE A 575 -20.24 26.38 -26.45
C PHE A 575 -18.93 27.17 -26.54
N PHE A 576 -17.78 26.49 -26.76
CA PHE A 576 -16.48 27.17 -26.78
C PHE A 576 -15.87 27.22 -28.17
N PRO A 577 -15.32 28.39 -28.60
CA PRO A 577 -14.57 28.50 -29.83
C PRO A 577 -13.37 27.54 -29.85
N ARG A 578 -13.05 26.96 -30.99
CA ARG A 578 -12.00 25.97 -31.19
C ARG A 578 -10.66 26.34 -30.54
N ARG A 579 -10.32 27.64 -30.55
CA ARG A 579 -9.08 28.19 -29.93
C ARG A 579 -9.00 27.97 -28.42
N TYR A 580 -10.13 28.02 -27.70
CA TYR A 580 -10.17 27.96 -26.22
C TYR A 580 -10.56 26.60 -25.66
N ARG A 581 -10.88 25.61 -26.50
CA ARG A 581 -11.33 24.28 -26.04
C ARG A 581 -10.33 23.57 -25.15
N ALA A 582 -9.04 23.54 -25.56
CA ALA A 582 -7.98 22.94 -24.76
C ALA A 582 -7.77 23.68 -23.42
N LEU A 583 -7.83 25.01 -23.44
CA LEU A 583 -7.70 25.83 -22.24
C LEU A 583 -8.85 25.58 -21.25
N ALA A 584 -10.09 25.48 -21.74
CA ALA A 584 -11.26 25.18 -20.93
C ALA A 584 -11.14 23.78 -20.28
N MET A 585 -10.67 22.78 -21.05
CA MET A 585 -10.44 21.42 -20.53
C MET A 585 -9.39 21.42 -19.40
N ILE A 586 -8.24 22.04 -19.64
CA ILE A 586 -7.18 22.18 -18.62
C ILE A 586 -7.70 22.94 -17.40
N GLY A 587 -8.43 24.01 -17.62
CA GLY A 587 -9.05 24.82 -16.57
C GLY A 587 -9.98 24.00 -15.66
N LEU A 588 -10.80 23.11 -16.21
CA LEU A 588 -11.68 22.21 -15.44
C LEU A 588 -10.85 21.24 -14.57
N TYR A 589 -9.80 20.64 -15.12
CA TYR A 589 -8.94 19.74 -14.32
C TYR A 589 -8.25 20.47 -13.17
N LEU A 590 -7.69 21.65 -13.44
CA LEU A 590 -7.04 22.48 -12.42
C LEU A 590 -8.03 22.94 -11.36
N PHE A 591 -9.26 23.29 -11.77
CA PHE A 591 -10.33 23.69 -10.85
C PHE A 591 -10.74 22.54 -9.94
N GLY A 592 -10.86 21.31 -10.47
CA GLY A 592 -11.13 20.12 -9.66
C GLY A 592 -10.06 19.86 -8.61
N ILE A 593 -8.77 19.97 -9.01
CA ILE A 593 -7.62 19.84 -8.08
C ILE A 593 -7.70 20.91 -6.99
N LEU A 594 -7.97 22.18 -7.36
CA LEU A 594 -8.08 23.28 -6.41
C LEU A 594 -9.21 23.04 -5.40
N CYS A 595 -10.39 22.61 -5.84
CA CYS A 595 -11.49 22.24 -4.96
C CYS A 595 -11.11 21.08 -4.02
N GLY A 596 -10.40 20.08 -4.53
CA GLY A 596 -9.86 18.99 -3.73
C GLY A 596 -8.89 19.46 -2.65
N ILE A 597 -7.98 20.39 -2.98
CA ILE A 597 -7.04 20.99 -2.02
C ILE A 597 -7.80 21.76 -0.94
N LEU A 598 -8.77 22.60 -1.31
CA LEU A 598 -9.59 23.33 -0.35
C LEU A 598 -10.36 22.40 0.58
N TYR A 599 -10.95 21.35 0.02
CA TYR A 599 -11.64 20.35 0.83
C TYR A 599 -10.70 19.58 1.75
N ALA A 600 -9.47 19.27 1.30
CA ALA A 600 -8.45 18.64 2.14
C ALA A 600 -8.09 19.52 3.35
N VAL A 601 -7.93 20.84 3.15
CA VAL A 601 -7.66 21.80 4.23
C VAL A 601 -8.82 21.84 5.23
N ILE A 602 -10.07 21.86 4.75
CA ILE A 602 -11.26 21.81 5.61
C ILE A 602 -11.29 20.52 6.43
N LEU A 603 -11.03 19.37 5.80
CA LEU A 603 -11.01 18.07 6.47
C LEU A 603 -9.89 17.99 7.52
N LYS A 604 -8.71 18.53 7.23
CA LYS A 604 -7.58 18.57 8.16
C LYS A 604 -7.92 19.34 9.44
N VAL A 605 -8.57 20.50 9.31
CA VAL A 605 -8.92 21.36 10.45
C VAL A 605 -10.12 20.82 11.22
N SER A 606 -11.12 20.24 10.53
CA SER A 606 -12.39 19.82 11.15
C SER A 606 -12.34 18.41 11.71
N ARG A 607 -12.08 17.40 10.86
CA ARG A 607 -12.32 15.98 11.17
C ARG A 607 -11.05 15.18 11.40
N PHE A 608 -9.98 15.49 10.66
CA PHE A 608 -8.73 14.72 10.68
C PHE A 608 -7.59 15.54 11.30
N LYS A 609 -7.78 15.95 12.56
CA LYS A 609 -6.74 16.64 13.35
C LYS A 609 -5.56 15.71 13.64
N GLY A 610 -4.36 16.26 13.77
CA GLY A 610 -3.13 15.54 14.07
C GLY A 610 -2.14 15.54 12.90
N GLU A 611 -0.95 15.02 13.13
CA GLU A 611 0.11 14.93 12.14
C GLU A 611 -0.02 13.64 11.32
N PRO A 612 0.36 13.63 10.02
CA PRO A 612 0.43 12.42 9.23
C PRO A 612 1.49 11.47 9.81
N VAL A 613 1.29 10.18 9.60
CA VAL A 613 2.26 9.14 10.01
C VAL A 613 3.66 9.49 9.49
N PRO A 614 4.71 9.32 10.31
CA PRO A 614 6.08 9.52 9.87
C PRO A 614 6.40 8.78 8.57
N PHE A 615 7.20 9.42 7.73
CA PHE A 615 7.55 8.90 6.42
C PHE A 615 8.95 8.27 6.49
N VAL A 616 9.02 7.13 7.14
CA VAL A 616 10.24 6.33 7.11
C VAL A 616 10.07 5.31 5.98
N MET A 617 10.81 5.48 4.89
CA MET A 617 10.69 4.63 3.71
C MET A 617 12.06 4.38 3.08
N GLU A 618 12.24 3.16 2.61
CA GLU A 618 13.33 2.80 1.70
C GLU A 618 12.91 2.99 0.26
N LEU A 619 13.82 3.47 -0.56
CA LEU A 619 13.62 3.50 -2.00
C LEU A 619 14.16 2.16 -2.57
N PRO A 620 13.28 1.25 -3.04
CA PRO A 620 13.72 -0.02 -3.60
C PRO A 620 14.56 0.20 -4.86
N ASN A 621 15.52 -0.66 -5.17
CA ASN A 621 16.24 -0.61 -6.42
C ASN A 621 15.30 -0.78 -7.62
N TYR A 622 15.62 -0.13 -8.75
CA TYR A 622 14.84 -0.33 -9.97
C TYR A 622 15.03 -1.76 -10.48
N ARG A 623 13.91 -2.45 -10.65
CA ARG A 623 13.87 -3.80 -11.20
C ARG A 623 12.99 -3.84 -12.43
N LEU A 624 13.34 -4.66 -13.39
CA LEU A 624 12.45 -4.93 -14.51
C LEU A 624 11.34 -5.87 -14.03
N PRO A 625 10.07 -5.51 -14.24
CA PRO A 625 8.96 -6.35 -13.83
C PRO A 625 8.97 -7.67 -14.57
N SER A 626 8.65 -8.77 -13.89
CA SER A 626 8.48 -10.05 -14.58
C SER A 626 7.14 -10.07 -15.32
N ALA A 627 7.15 -10.49 -16.57
CA ALA A 627 5.93 -10.58 -17.39
C ALA A 627 4.84 -11.43 -16.71
N LYS A 628 5.23 -12.52 -16.04
CA LYS A 628 4.33 -13.41 -15.31
C LYS A 628 3.66 -12.70 -14.12
N SER A 629 4.41 -11.91 -13.34
CA SER A 629 3.88 -11.15 -12.20
C SER A 629 2.92 -10.06 -12.67
N VAL A 630 3.28 -9.33 -13.74
CA VAL A 630 2.43 -8.27 -14.32
C VAL A 630 1.10 -8.86 -14.82
N VAL A 631 1.14 -9.95 -15.59
CA VAL A 631 -0.10 -10.60 -16.09
C VAL A 631 -0.98 -11.10 -14.95
N HIS A 632 -0.38 -11.72 -13.92
CA HIS A 632 -1.13 -12.19 -12.76
C HIS A 632 -1.79 -11.04 -11.99
N LEU A 633 -1.06 -9.97 -11.73
CA LEU A 633 -1.57 -8.79 -11.05
C LEU A 633 -2.69 -8.09 -11.84
N ILE A 634 -2.54 -7.99 -13.15
CA ILE A 634 -3.60 -7.45 -14.05
C ILE A 634 -4.84 -8.32 -13.96
N TRP A 635 -4.68 -9.66 -14.04
CA TRP A 635 -5.79 -10.57 -13.95
C TRP A 635 -6.54 -10.47 -12.63
N GLU A 636 -5.83 -10.41 -11.49
CA GLU A 636 -6.46 -10.22 -10.17
C GLU A 636 -7.23 -8.89 -10.08
N LYS A 637 -6.62 -7.80 -10.53
CA LYS A 637 -7.25 -6.47 -10.53
C LYS A 637 -8.46 -6.42 -11.48
N ALA A 638 -8.35 -6.99 -12.69
CA ALA A 638 -9.43 -7.06 -13.68
C ALA A 638 -10.59 -7.95 -13.20
N LYS A 639 -10.29 -9.15 -12.68
CA LYS A 639 -11.28 -10.05 -12.07
C LYS A 639 -12.02 -9.38 -10.92
N GLY A 640 -11.27 -8.70 -10.03
CA GLY A 640 -11.86 -7.96 -8.92
C GLY A 640 -12.76 -6.81 -9.38
N PHE A 641 -12.41 -6.12 -10.47
CA PHE A 641 -13.25 -5.08 -11.07
C PHE A 641 -14.51 -5.67 -11.69
N ILE A 642 -14.39 -6.70 -12.52
CA ILE A 642 -15.54 -7.35 -13.18
C ILE A 642 -16.54 -7.85 -12.13
N GLN A 643 -16.08 -8.64 -11.15
CA GLN A 643 -16.98 -9.20 -10.14
C GLN A 643 -17.75 -8.14 -9.34
N LYS A 644 -17.12 -6.99 -9.07
CA LYS A 644 -17.68 -5.94 -8.21
C LYS A 644 -18.47 -4.89 -8.97
N ALA A 645 -17.92 -4.38 -10.08
CA ALA A 645 -18.57 -3.35 -10.87
C ALA A 645 -19.73 -3.93 -11.68
N PHE A 646 -19.56 -5.10 -12.26
CA PHE A 646 -20.57 -5.77 -13.06
C PHE A 646 -21.90 -5.97 -12.29
N THR A 647 -21.84 -6.57 -11.10
CA THR A 647 -23.07 -6.85 -10.32
C THR A 647 -23.84 -5.58 -9.96
N ILE A 648 -23.11 -4.52 -9.59
CA ILE A 648 -23.73 -3.26 -9.15
C ILE A 648 -24.30 -2.51 -10.34
N ILE A 649 -23.56 -2.43 -11.45
CA ILE A 649 -24.01 -1.72 -12.64
C ILE A 649 -25.15 -2.47 -13.31
N PHE A 650 -25.09 -3.81 -13.37
CA PHE A 650 -26.17 -4.66 -13.85
C PHE A 650 -27.50 -4.38 -13.10
N ALA A 651 -27.44 -4.38 -11.76
CA ALA A 651 -28.63 -4.09 -10.96
C ALA A 651 -29.14 -2.65 -11.21
N ALA A 652 -28.21 -1.69 -11.29
CA ALA A 652 -28.54 -0.29 -11.57
C ALA A 652 -29.14 -0.10 -12.97
N SER A 653 -28.65 -0.81 -13.99
CA SER A 653 -29.19 -0.75 -15.37
C SER A 653 -30.61 -1.25 -15.44
N ILE A 654 -30.93 -2.34 -14.74
CA ILE A 654 -32.32 -2.84 -14.66
C ILE A 654 -33.25 -1.80 -14.01
N VAL A 655 -32.82 -1.17 -12.94
CA VAL A 655 -33.59 -0.12 -12.25
C VAL A 655 -33.84 1.08 -13.19
N ILE A 656 -32.79 1.53 -13.89
CA ILE A 656 -32.91 2.66 -14.83
C ILE A 656 -33.83 2.28 -16.00
N TRP A 657 -33.67 1.09 -16.57
CA TRP A 657 -34.56 0.60 -17.62
C TRP A 657 -36.04 0.60 -17.16
N PHE A 658 -36.29 0.08 -15.93
CA PHE A 658 -37.63 0.09 -15.36
C PHE A 658 -38.20 1.53 -15.25
N LEU A 659 -37.40 2.47 -14.76
CA LEU A 659 -37.80 3.87 -14.63
C LEU A 659 -37.99 4.56 -15.98
N GLN A 660 -37.36 4.13 -17.04
CA GLN A 660 -37.49 4.66 -18.40
C GLN A 660 -38.69 4.08 -19.15
N THR A 661 -39.02 2.81 -18.90
CA THR A 661 -40.00 2.05 -19.66
C THR A 661 -41.42 2.25 -19.13
N PHE A 662 -41.59 2.55 -17.85
CA PHE A 662 -42.91 2.64 -17.21
C PHE A 662 -43.28 4.07 -16.78
N ASP A 663 -44.58 4.38 -16.84
CA ASP A 663 -45.16 5.60 -16.26
C ASP A 663 -45.49 5.41 -14.76
N VAL A 664 -46.07 6.46 -14.13
CA VAL A 664 -46.50 6.43 -12.72
C VAL A 664 -47.62 5.40 -12.48
N ARG A 665 -48.33 4.95 -13.54
CA ARG A 665 -49.39 3.95 -13.47
C ARG A 665 -48.95 2.56 -13.92
N PHE A 666 -47.65 2.35 -14.11
CA PHE A 666 -47.03 1.13 -14.60
C PHE A 666 -47.46 0.72 -16.02
N ASN A 667 -47.88 1.66 -16.85
CA ASN A 667 -48.07 1.41 -18.26
C ASN A 667 -46.75 1.60 -19.01
N VAL A 668 -46.59 0.86 -20.11
CA VAL A 668 -45.43 1.01 -20.98
C VAL A 668 -45.55 2.33 -21.73
N VAL A 669 -44.49 3.11 -21.68
CA VAL A 669 -44.43 4.47 -22.21
C VAL A 669 -43.92 4.46 -23.64
N SER A 670 -44.61 5.17 -24.55
CA SER A 670 -44.16 5.37 -25.92
C SER A 670 -43.32 6.65 -26.11
N MET A 671 -43.38 7.59 -25.17
CA MET A 671 -42.61 8.84 -25.20
C MET A 671 -41.79 8.99 -23.92
N PRO A 672 -40.47 9.30 -23.98
CA PRO A 672 -39.60 9.43 -22.81
C PRO A 672 -40.10 10.43 -21.75
N GLU A 673 -40.87 11.42 -22.17
CA GLU A 673 -41.40 12.51 -21.30
C GLU A 673 -42.41 12.03 -20.26
N SER A 674 -43.13 10.95 -20.52
CA SER A 674 -44.12 10.38 -19.62
C SER A 674 -43.59 9.30 -18.70
N SER A 675 -42.29 9.00 -18.77
CA SER A 675 -41.65 7.96 -17.95
C SER A 675 -41.53 8.34 -16.46
N LEU A 676 -41.45 7.33 -15.60
CA LEU A 676 -41.11 7.51 -14.16
C LEU A 676 -39.83 8.30 -13.98
N LEU A 677 -38.86 8.06 -14.85
CA LEU A 677 -37.57 8.76 -14.79
C LEU A 677 -37.72 10.25 -15.11
N ALA A 678 -38.56 10.61 -16.09
CA ALA A 678 -38.88 12.01 -16.39
C ALA A 678 -39.66 12.68 -15.25
N ALA A 679 -40.60 11.95 -14.63
CA ALA A 679 -41.30 12.44 -13.44
C ALA A 679 -40.34 12.72 -12.27
N LEU A 680 -39.40 11.82 -12.00
CA LEU A 680 -38.32 12.05 -11.02
C LEU A 680 -37.45 13.25 -11.42
N GLY A 681 -37.06 13.35 -12.68
CA GLY A 681 -36.32 14.49 -13.22
C GLY A 681 -37.04 15.82 -12.98
N SER A 682 -38.34 15.86 -13.17
CA SER A 682 -39.19 17.05 -12.94
C SER A 682 -39.28 17.44 -11.47
N ILE A 683 -39.26 16.46 -10.53
CA ILE A 683 -39.23 16.71 -9.09
C ILE A 683 -37.90 17.35 -8.68
N PHE A 684 -36.78 16.93 -9.29
CA PHE A 684 -35.43 17.47 -8.97
C PHE A 684 -35.10 18.74 -9.75
N ALA A 685 -35.75 19.04 -10.87
CA ALA A 685 -35.49 20.20 -11.72
C ALA A 685 -35.50 21.54 -10.96
N PRO A 686 -36.42 21.82 -10.01
CA PRO A 686 -36.42 23.06 -9.23
C PRO A 686 -35.15 23.26 -8.39
N LEU A 687 -34.50 22.18 -7.97
CA LEU A 687 -33.24 22.25 -7.22
C LEU A 687 -32.10 22.88 -8.04
N PHE A 688 -32.18 22.77 -9.37
CA PHE A 688 -31.19 23.31 -10.29
C PHE A 688 -31.59 24.70 -10.86
N ALA A 689 -32.76 25.23 -10.49
CA ALA A 689 -33.19 26.57 -10.87
C ALA A 689 -32.22 27.67 -10.46
N PRO A 690 -31.65 27.65 -9.18
CA PRO A 690 -30.63 28.61 -8.80
C PRO A 690 -29.32 28.48 -9.57
N LEU A 691 -29.09 27.35 -10.24
CA LEU A 691 -27.90 27.10 -11.07
C LEU A 691 -28.12 27.50 -12.56
N GLY A 692 -29.37 27.76 -12.98
CA GLY A 692 -29.72 28.22 -14.31
C GLY A 692 -30.02 27.13 -15.35
N PHE A 693 -30.22 25.89 -14.92
CA PHE A 693 -30.60 24.78 -15.78
C PHE A 693 -31.72 23.94 -15.14
N ALA A 694 -32.87 24.56 -14.92
CA ALA A 694 -34.06 23.93 -14.31
C ALA A 694 -34.88 23.10 -15.31
N ASP A 695 -34.21 22.37 -16.21
CA ASP A 695 -34.88 21.51 -17.17
C ASP A 695 -34.95 20.07 -16.67
N TRP A 696 -36.09 19.41 -16.79
CA TRP A 696 -36.28 18.02 -16.38
C TRP A 696 -35.34 17.06 -17.14
N ARG A 697 -34.99 17.36 -18.41
CA ARG A 697 -34.08 16.58 -19.24
C ARG A 697 -32.67 16.57 -18.66
N VAL A 698 -32.23 17.74 -18.20
CA VAL A 698 -30.92 17.87 -17.53
C VAL A 698 -30.89 17.10 -16.21
N SER A 699 -31.99 17.24 -15.42
CA SER A 699 -32.08 16.52 -14.13
C SER A 699 -32.12 15.00 -14.34
N THR A 700 -32.86 14.51 -15.34
CA THR A 700 -32.89 13.11 -15.73
C THR A 700 -31.53 12.60 -16.14
N ALA A 701 -30.78 13.35 -16.95
CA ALA A 701 -29.41 13.00 -17.35
C ALA A 701 -28.45 12.97 -16.17
N LEU A 702 -28.60 13.83 -15.18
CA LEU A 702 -27.77 13.78 -13.95
C LEU A 702 -28.09 12.57 -13.07
N ILE A 703 -29.36 12.12 -13.03
CA ILE A 703 -29.76 10.91 -12.31
C ILE A 703 -29.21 9.67 -13.00
N THR A 704 -29.29 9.55 -14.32
CA THR A 704 -28.68 8.44 -15.07
C THR A 704 -27.15 8.47 -14.95
N GLY A 705 -26.55 9.66 -14.96
CA GLY A 705 -25.13 9.89 -14.73
C GLY A 705 -24.61 9.49 -13.35
N PHE A 706 -25.51 9.22 -12.40
CA PHE A 706 -25.11 8.61 -11.12
C PHE A 706 -24.80 7.12 -11.28
N THR A 707 -25.45 6.41 -12.16
CA THR A 707 -25.13 5.01 -12.46
C THR A 707 -23.79 4.89 -13.18
N ALA A 708 -23.65 5.61 -14.29
CA ALA A 708 -22.44 5.70 -15.08
C ALA A 708 -22.32 7.11 -15.67
N LYS A 709 -21.16 7.76 -15.54
CA LYS A 709 -21.01 9.17 -15.89
C LYS A 709 -21.26 9.46 -17.37
N GLU A 710 -20.85 8.56 -18.22
CA GLU A 710 -21.03 8.63 -19.67
C GLU A 710 -22.51 8.64 -20.08
N SER A 711 -23.40 8.05 -19.26
CA SER A 711 -24.84 8.05 -19.52
C SER A 711 -25.48 9.44 -19.54
N VAL A 712 -24.82 10.46 -18.97
CA VAL A 712 -25.28 11.85 -19.10
C VAL A 712 -25.35 12.27 -20.56
N VAL A 713 -24.31 11.94 -21.34
CA VAL A 713 -24.24 12.29 -22.77
C VAL A 713 -25.32 11.55 -23.54
N SER A 714 -25.42 10.23 -23.38
CA SER A 714 -26.38 9.39 -24.08
C SER A 714 -27.81 9.82 -23.78
N THR A 715 -28.13 10.10 -22.49
CA THR A 715 -29.47 10.54 -22.08
C THR A 715 -29.78 11.92 -22.63
N LEU A 716 -28.89 12.89 -22.58
CA LEU A 716 -29.11 14.21 -23.14
C LEU A 716 -29.31 14.14 -24.66
N THR A 717 -28.49 13.37 -25.36
CA THR A 717 -28.64 13.21 -26.83
C THR A 717 -29.95 12.56 -27.19
N LEU A 718 -30.35 11.52 -26.44
CA LEU A 718 -31.67 10.85 -26.67
C LEU A 718 -32.83 11.81 -26.46
N LEU A 719 -32.84 12.57 -25.37
CA LEU A 719 -33.89 13.49 -24.99
C LEU A 719 -33.94 14.76 -25.88
N LEU A 720 -32.90 15.02 -26.65
CA LEU A 720 -32.80 16.07 -27.66
C LEU A 720 -33.10 15.60 -29.08
N GLY A 721 -33.62 14.37 -29.26
CA GLY A 721 -33.98 13.84 -30.57
C GLY A 721 -32.80 13.43 -31.45
N GLY A 722 -31.62 13.14 -30.85
CA GLY A 722 -30.45 12.69 -31.59
C GLY A 722 -29.52 13.81 -32.07
N GLU A 723 -29.91 15.07 -31.98
CA GLU A 723 -29.11 16.21 -32.46
C GLU A 723 -28.38 16.90 -31.33
N VAL A 724 -27.06 16.78 -31.31
CA VAL A 724 -26.17 17.48 -30.37
C VAL A 724 -26.22 19.00 -30.55
N SER A 725 -26.58 19.50 -31.75
CA SER A 725 -26.79 20.92 -32.04
C SER A 725 -27.88 21.56 -31.19
N SER A 726 -28.87 20.78 -30.77
CA SER A 726 -30.00 21.22 -29.95
C SER A 726 -29.66 21.48 -28.46
N ILE A 727 -28.42 21.20 -28.03
CA ILE A 727 -27.95 21.49 -26.65
C ILE A 727 -28.03 23.00 -26.34
N GLY A 728 -27.88 23.86 -27.34
CA GLY A 728 -28.02 25.30 -27.21
C GLY A 728 -29.44 25.76 -26.79
N THR A 729 -30.45 24.90 -26.86
CA THR A 729 -31.80 25.19 -26.36
C THR A 729 -31.94 25.01 -24.84
N LEU A 730 -31.03 24.18 -24.23
CA LEU A 730 -31.05 23.91 -22.81
C LEU A 730 -30.05 24.79 -22.03
N PHE A 731 -28.99 25.22 -22.65
CA PHE A 731 -27.88 25.93 -21.97
C PHE A 731 -27.48 27.18 -22.76
N THR A 732 -27.21 28.25 -22.03
CA THR A 732 -26.42 29.36 -22.54
C THR A 732 -24.93 29.01 -22.39
N PRO A 733 -23.98 29.72 -23.04
CA PRO A 733 -22.54 29.47 -22.84
C PRO A 733 -22.11 29.54 -21.37
N PHE A 734 -22.74 30.45 -20.61
CA PHE A 734 -22.44 30.61 -19.20
C PHE A 734 -23.05 29.50 -18.33
N THR A 735 -24.32 29.15 -18.54
CA THR A 735 -24.94 28.04 -17.80
C THR A 735 -24.29 26.70 -18.13
N ALA A 736 -23.72 26.53 -19.33
CA ALA A 736 -22.91 25.38 -19.69
C ALA A 736 -21.62 25.28 -18.81
N VAL A 737 -20.97 26.41 -18.49
CA VAL A 737 -19.86 26.43 -17.55
C VAL A 737 -20.29 26.03 -16.16
N VAL A 738 -21.42 26.56 -15.67
CA VAL A 738 -21.98 26.20 -14.34
C VAL A 738 -22.31 24.70 -14.28
N PHE A 739 -22.90 24.16 -15.33
CA PHE A 739 -23.17 22.72 -15.46
C PHE A 739 -21.89 21.89 -15.45
N LEU A 740 -20.86 22.30 -16.20
CA LEU A 740 -19.55 21.63 -16.21
C LEU A 740 -18.91 21.60 -14.82
N VAL A 741 -18.99 22.70 -14.08
CA VAL A 741 -18.49 22.78 -12.69
C VAL A 741 -19.28 21.85 -11.77
N PHE A 742 -20.61 21.80 -11.93
CA PHE A 742 -21.44 20.88 -11.17
C PHE A 742 -21.09 19.42 -11.47
N VAL A 743 -20.99 19.04 -12.76
CA VAL A 743 -20.64 17.68 -13.22
C VAL A 743 -19.23 17.29 -12.77
N LEU A 744 -18.31 18.23 -12.73
CA LEU A 744 -16.95 18.00 -12.24
C LEU A 744 -16.94 17.53 -10.77
N LEU A 745 -17.78 18.13 -9.92
CA LEU A 745 -17.69 17.98 -8.46
C LEU A 745 -18.77 17.06 -7.86
N TYR A 746 -19.88 16.80 -8.55
CA TYR A 746 -20.95 16.02 -7.97
C TYR A 746 -20.56 14.54 -7.78
N THR A 747 -21.36 13.83 -6.97
CA THR A 747 -21.08 12.45 -6.52
C THR A 747 -20.52 11.56 -7.64
N PRO A 748 -19.54 10.70 -7.35
CA PRO A 748 -19.03 9.74 -8.32
C PRO A 748 -20.10 8.68 -8.65
N CYS A 749 -19.81 7.79 -9.61
CA CYS A 749 -20.73 6.73 -10.02
C CYS A 749 -21.06 5.76 -8.88
N VAL A 750 -22.16 5.02 -9.02
CA VAL A 750 -22.65 4.03 -8.03
C VAL A 750 -21.55 3.02 -7.66
N ALA A 751 -20.75 2.56 -8.65
CA ALA A 751 -19.65 1.64 -8.42
C ALA A 751 -18.58 2.23 -7.48
N ALA A 752 -18.28 3.52 -7.62
CA ALA A 752 -17.33 4.19 -6.73
C ALA A 752 -17.89 4.34 -5.30
N ILE A 753 -19.17 4.72 -5.15
CA ILE A 753 -19.82 4.82 -3.83
C ILE A 753 -19.91 3.46 -3.16
N ALA A 754 -20.20 2.39 -3.89
CA ALA A 754 -20.19 1.03 -3.37
C ALA A 754 -18.78 0.61 -2.91
N THR A 755 -17.73 1.07 -3.63
CA THR A 755 -16.35 0.85 -3.22
C THR A 755 -16.01 1.65 -1.95
N VAL A 756 -16.47 2.90 -1.83
CA VAL A 756 -16.35 3.69 -0.58
C VAL A 756 -17.01 2.96 0.59
N LYS A 757 -18.24 2.43 0.41
CA LYS A 757 -18.91 1.62 1.45
C LYS A 757 -18.03 0.48 1.93
N ARG A 758 -17.44 -0.24 1.01
CA ARG A 758 -16.60 -1.40 1.31
C ARG A 758 -15.28 -1.00 2.01
N GLU A 759 -14.59 0.01 1.47
CA GLU A 759 -13.29 0.43 2.01
C GLU A 759 -13.40 1.18 3.34
N MET A 760 -14.51 1.85 3.59
CA MET A 760 -14.78 2.51 4.88
C MET A 760 -15.57 1.63 5.87
N GLY A 761 -16.02 0.44 5.46
CA GLY A 761 -16.77 -0.49 6.30
C GLY A 761 -18.15 0.02 6.76
N SER A 762 -18.67 1.10 6.16
CA SER A 762 -19.88 1.77 6.64
C SER A 762 -20.76 2.29 5.51
N THR A 763 -22.03 1.85 5.49
CA THR A 763 -23.05 2.38 4.56
C THR A 763 -23.33 3.87 4.83
N ARG A 764 -23.35 4.27 6.10
CA ARG A 764 -23.54 5.68 6.49
C ARG A 764 -22.43 6.58 5.92
N ALA A 765 -21.17 6.12 6.00
CA ALA A 765 -20.04 6.86 5.43
C ALA A 765 -20.16 7.03 3.91
N ALA A 766 -20.57 6.00 3.18
CA ALA A 766 -20.79 6.08 1.73
C ALA A 766 -21.89 7.07 1.36
N ILE A 767 -23.05 7.00 2.02
CA ILE A 767 -24.17 7.92 1.80
C ILE A 767 -23.76 9.36 2.14
N THR A 768 -23.10 9.55 3.27
CA THR A 768 -22.59 10.88 3.70
C THR A 768 -21.62 11.44 2.68
N THR A 769 -20.72 10.62 2.13
CA THR A 769 -19.76 11.04 1.10
C THR A 769 -20.51 11.50 -0.17
N ALA A 770 -21.49 10.72 -0.65
CA ALA A 770 -22.27 11.07 -1.84
C ALA A 770 -23.03 12.38 -1.64
N LEU A 771 -23.74 12.52 -0.52
CA LEU A 771 -24.51 13.73 -0.20
C LEU A 771 -23.61 14.96 -0.03
N THR A 772 -22.49 14.81 0.69
CA THR A 772 -21.54 15.93 0.89
C THR A 772 -20.98 16.41 -0.45
N GLN A 773 -20.68 15.50 -1.37
CA GLN A 773 -20.19 15.88 -2.70
C GLN A 773 -21.25 16.58 -3.55
N CYS A 774 -22.50 16.11 -3.50
CA CYS A 774 -23.59 16.80 -4.18
C CYS A 774 -23.80 18.22 -3.63
N VAL A 775 -23.74 18.38 -2.30
CA VAL A 775 -23.86 19.70 -1.65
C VAL A 775 -22.69 20.61 -2.03
N ILE A 776 -21.45 20.12 -2.00
CA ILE A 776 -20.26 20.88 -2.41
C ILE A 776 -20.38 21.30 -3.88
N ALA A 777 -20.76 20.37 -4.77
CA ALA A 777 -20.93 20.65 -6.19
C ALA A 777 -21.98 21.74 -6.42
N TRP A 778 -23.11 21.67 -5.71
CA TRP A 778 -24.17 22.64 -5.81
C TRP A 778 -23.74 24.03 -5.31
N LEU A 779 -23.12 24.10 -4.13
CA LEU A 779 -22.64 25.37 -3.54
C LEU A 779 -21.58 26.04 -4.43
N ILE A 780 -20.62 25.27 -4.95
CA ILE A 780 -19.56 25.83 -5.80
C ILE A 780 -20.15 26.26 -7.15
N ALA A 781 -21.01 25.46 -7.77
CA ALA A 781 -21.68 25.83 -9.00
C ALA A 781 -22.56 27.09 -8.82
N PHE A 782 -23.26 27.20 -7.70
CA PHE A 782 -24.05 28.40 -7.35
C PHE A 782 -23.13 29.62 -7.16
N ALA A 783 -22.01 29.46 -6.45
CA ALA A 783 -21.04 30.54 -6.29
C ALA A 783 -20.49 31.03 -7.64
N VAL A 784 -20.14 30.08 -8.54
CA VAL A 784 -19.69 30.42 -9.91
C VAL A 784 -20.77 31.19 -10.65
N ARG A 785 -22.04 30.79 -10.53
CA ARG A 785 -23.16 31.50 -11.13
C ARG A 785 -23.32 32.91 -10.56
N CYS A 786 -23.31 33.06 -9.26
CA CYS A 786 -23.42 34.40 -8.62
C CYS A 786 -22.28 35.32 -9.08
N VAL A 787 -21.04 34.83 -9.14
CA VAL A 787 -19.89 35.60 -9.64
C VAL A 787 -20.12 36.00 -11.10
N GLY A 788 -20.53 35.07 -11.97
CA GLY A 788 -20.76 35.40 -13.37
C GLY A 788 -21.87 36.41 -13.59
N LEU A 789 -23.00 36.29 -12.86
CA LEU A 789 -24.07 37.29 -12.87
C LEU A 789 -23.60 38.66 -12.43
N ALA A 790 -22.72 38.74 -11.42
CA ALA A 790 -22.12 40.00 -10.97
C ALA A 790 -21.24 40.64 -12.07
N PHE A 791 -20.67 39.86 -12.98
CA PHE A 791 -19.93 40.35 -14.14
C PHE A 791 -20.78 40.55 -15.39
N GLY A 792 -22.11 40.40 -15.30
CA GLY A 792 -23.04 40.58 -16.41
C GLY A 792 -23.06 39.42 -17.41
N LEU A 793 -22.60 38.24 -17.03
CA LEU A 793 -22.68 37.03 -17.84
C LEU A 793 -24.02 36.35 -17.52
N ALA A 794 -25.00 36.49 -18.38
CA ALA A 794 -26.34 35.86 -18.22
C ALA A 794 -26.49 34.60 -19.06
#